data_2e3a54568bb24a79465c5ebfeeb34cd0
#
_entry.id   2e3a54568bb24a79465c5ebfeeb34cd0
#
_cell.length_a   1.000
_cell.length_b   1.000
_cell.length_c   1.000
_cell.angle_alpha   90.00
_cell.angle_beta   90.00
_cell.angle_gamma   90.00
#
_symmetry.space_group_name_H-M   'P 1'
#
loop_
_entity.id
_entity.type
_entity.pdbx_description
1 polymer ?
#
loop_
_entity_poly.entity_id
_entity_poly.type
_entity_poly.pdbx_seq_one_letter_code
_entity_poly.pdbx_strand_id
1 'polypeptide(L)'
;MINKKIFFSLLLLAAGFLSAAAQKSPQDMDRFIDALMKKMTVEEKIGQLNLPVTGEITTGQAKSSDIAAKIKRGEVGGLFNLKGVEKIRDVQKQAVEQSRLGIPLLFGMDVIHGYETMFPIPLGLSCTWDMTAIEESARIAAIEASADGISWTFSPMVDISRDPRWGRVSEGSGEDPFLGAMIAEAMVLGYQGKNMQRNDEIMACVKHFALYGAGEGGRDYNTVDMSRQRMFNEYMLPYEAAVEAGVGSVMASFNEVDGVPATANKWLMTDVLRGQWGFNGFVVTDYTGISEMIDHGIGDLQTVSARAINAGVDMDMVSEGFVSTLKKSIQEGKVSMETLNTACRRILEAKYKLGLFDNPYKYCDLKRPARDIFTKAHRDAARRIAAESFVLLKNDNVTLRPGTPAEPLLPFNPKGNIAVIGPLADSRTNMPGTWSVAAVLDRCPSLVEGLKEMTAGKANILYAKGSNLISDASYEERATMFGRSLNRDNRTDEQLLNEALTVANQSDIIIAALGESSEMSGESSSRTDLNIPDVQQNLLKELLKTGKPVVLVLFTGRPLTLTWEQEHVPAILNVWFGGSEAAYAIGDALFGYVNPGGKLTMSFPKNVGQIPLYYAHKNTGRPLAQGKWFEKFRSNYLDVDNEPLYPFGYGLSYTTFSYGDIDLSRSTIDMTGELTAAVMVTNTGTWPGSEVVQLYIRDFVGSTTRPVKELKGFQKIFLEPGQSEIVRFKIAPEMLRYYNYDLQLVAEPGEFEVMIGTNSRDVKSARFTLK
;
A
#
# COMPACT_ATOMS: atom_id res chain seq x y z
N MET A 1 67.11 12.77 20.50
CA MET A 1 67.17 14.05 21.21
C MET A 1 65.79 14.69 21.07
N ILE A 2 64.95 14.61 22.11
CA ILE A 2 64.52 15.72 22.99
C ILE A 2 63.75 16.78 22.18
N ASN A 3 62.49 17.10 22.45
CA ASN A 3 61.80 17.34 23.71
C ASN A 3 60.26 17.43 23.56
N LYS A 4 59.58 16.98 24.62
CA LYS A 4 58.17 17.21 24.91
C LYS A 4 57.93 18.70 25.21
N LYS A 5 56.78 19.27 24.74
CA LYS A 5 56.13 20.37 25.44
C LYS A 5 54.65 20.13 25.50
N ILE A 6 54.14 19.99 26.71
CA ILE A 6 52.78 19.96 27.17
C ILE A 6 52.23 21.39 27.09
N PHE A 7 51.05 21.53 26.44
CA PHE A 7 50.24 22.72 26.63
C PHE A 7 48.90 22.33 27.27
N PHE A 8 48.75 22.74 28.51
CA PHE A 8 47.48 22.76 29.26
C PHE A 8 46.63 23.93 28.72
N SER A 9 45.45 23.65 28.22
CA SER A 9 44.43 24.69 28.00
C SER A 9 43.23 24.39 28.87
N LEU A 10 42.91 25.33 29.74
CA LEU A 10 41.69 25.35 30.56
C LEU A 10 40.45 25.24 29.67
N LEU A 11 39.66 24.19 29.87
CA LEU A 11 38.29 24.15 29.43
C LEU A 11 37.39 24.76 30.50
N LEU A 12 36.81 25.93 30.20
CA LEU A 12 35.68 26.49 30.92
C LEU A 12 34.47 25.55 30.68
N LEU A 13 34.02 24.90 31.75
CA LEU A 13 32.74 24.22 31.80
C LEU A 13 31.61 25.29 31.75
N ALA A 14 31.04 25.50 30.56
CA ALA A 14 29.71 26.04 30.42
C ALA A 14 28.72 24.88 30.59
N ALA A 15 28.22 24.68 31.79
CA ALA A 15 27.11 23.78 32.08
C ALA A 15 25.84 24.36 31.48
N GLY A 16 25.60 24.07 30.20
CA GLY A 16 24.29 24.18 29.58
C GLY A 16 23.41 23.07 30.13
N PHE A 17 22.49 23.39 31.04
CA PHE A 17 21.39 22.48 31.36
C PHE A 17 20.49 22.27 30.14
N LEU A 18 20.85 21.34 29.30
CA LEU A 18 19.89 20.64 28.48
C LEU A 18 19.13 19.72 29.45
N SER A 19 17.92 20.14 29.86
CA SER A 19 16.99 19.23 30.50
C SER A 19 16.62 18.16 29.47
N ALA A 20 17.36 17.05 29.42
CA ALA A 20 16.88 15.82 28.87
C ALA A 20 15.63 15.48 29.69
N ALA A 21 14.44 15.66 29.11
CA ALA A 21 13.23 15.12 29.71
C ALA A 21 13.51 13.64 29.94
N ALA A 22 13.57 13.22 31.19
CA ALA A 22 13.82 11.85 31.57
C ALA A 22 12.74 10.99 30.88
N GLN A 23 13.14 10.05 30.04
CA GLN A 23 12.23 9.15 29.38
C GLN A 23 11.48 8.40 30.47
N LYS A 24 10.14 8.60 30.51
CA LYS A 24 9.29 7.99 31.53
C LYS A 24 9.40 6.47 31.43
N SER A 25 9.61 5.81 32.56
CA SER A 25 9.76 4.36 32.59
C SER A 25 8.41 3.65 32.36
N PRO A 26 8.41 2.40 31.91
CA PRO A 26 7.18 1.58 31.85
C PRO A 26 6.44 1.55 33.20
N GLN A 27 7.17 1.50 34.32
CA GLN A 27 6.58 1.54 35.68
C GLN A 27 5.87 2.86 35.97
N ASP A 28 6.32 3.99 35.39
CA ASP A 28 5.63 5.27 35.56
C ASP A 28 4.29 5.28 34.82
N MET A 29 4.24 4.70 33.62
CA MET A 29 3.02 4.50 32.84
C MET A 29 2.03 3.61 33.60
N ASP A 30 2.47 2.46 34.09
CA ASP A 30 1.62 1.54 34.84
C ASP A 30 1.02 2.19 36.09
N ARG A 31 1.84 2.87 36.90
CA ARG A 31 1.37 3.60 38.11
C ARG A 31 0.33 4.67 37.76
N PHE A 32 0.58 5.43 36.68
CA PHE A 32 -0.34 6.48 36.24
C PHE A 32 -1.69 5.89 35.83
N ILE A 33 -1.66 4.86 34.94
CA ILE A 33 -2.87 4.23 34.40
C ILE A 33 -3.65 3.53 35.52
N ASP A 34 -3.00 2.81 36.43
CA ASP A 34 -3.65 2.17 37.58
C ASP A 34 -4.38 3.18 38.45
N ALA A 35 -3.74 4.32 38.72
CA ALA A 35 -4.35 5.39 39.52
C ALA A 35 -5.56 6.03 38.80
N LEU A 36 -5.49 6.19 37.47
CA LEU A 36 -6.59 6.70 36.65
C LEU A 36 -7.75 5.69 36.60
N MET A 37 -7.49 4.43 36.31
CA MET A 37 -8.50 3.38 36.18
C MET A 37 -9.28 3.11 37.50
N LYS A 38 -8.65 3.32 38.65
CA LYS A 38 -9.31 3.26 39.97
C LYS A 38 -10.37 4.36 40.18
N LYS A 39 -10.26 5.48 39.45
CA LYS A 39 -11.24 6.59 39.51
C LYS A 39 -12.37 6.44 38.49
N MET A 40 -12.20 5.60 37.46
CA MET A 40 -13.16 5.42 36.37
C MET A 40 -14.34 4.58 36.78
N THR A 41 -15.54 5.00 36.38
CA THR A 41 -16.75 4.15 36.44
C THR A 41 -16.70 3.07 35.34
N VAL A 42 -17.62 2.11 35.38
CA VAL A 42 -17.75 1.08 34.34
C VAL A 42 -18.09 1.72 33.00
N GLU A 43 -18.98 2.71 32.99
CA GLU A 43 -19.39 3.45 31.81
C GLU A 43 -18.24 4.22 31.16
N GLU A 44 -17.41 4.87 31.97
CA GLU A 44 -16.23 5.60 31.48
C GLU A 44 -15.16 4.64 30.91
N LYS A 45 -15.01 3.42 31.49
CA LYS A 45 -14.13 2.39 30.93
C LYS A 45 -14.64 1.88 29.57
N ILE A 46 -15.94 1.59 29.49
CA ILE A 46 -16.60 1.20 28.23
C ILE A 46 -16.48 2.35 27.20
N GLY A 47 -16.62 3.60 27.64
CA GLY A 47 -16.47 4.78 26.79
C GLY A 47 -15.12 4.89 26.11
N GLN A 48 -14.02 4.46 26.75
CA GLN A 48 -12.71 4.44 26.11
C GLN A 48 -12.63 3.49 24.92
N LEU A 49 -13.52 2.50 24.86
CA LEU A 49 -13.59 1.49 23.79
C LEU A 49 -14.46 1.96 22.61
N ASN A 50 -15.01 3.16 22.63
CA ASN A 50 -15.94 3.67 21.62
C ASN A 50 -15.23 4.64 20.66
N LEU A 51 -15.33 4.36 19.35
CA LEU A 51 -14.77 5.17 18.27
C LEU A 51 -15.87 5.58 17.27
N PRO A 52 -16.65 6.65 17.57
CA PRO A 52 -17.65 7.16 16.66
C PRO A 52 -17.05 7.96 15.50
N VAL A 53 -17.81 8.06 14.39
CA VAL A 53 -17.46 8.86 13.19
C VAL A 53 -18.13 10.25 13.28
N THR A 54 -17.41 11.29 12.85
CA THR A 54 -17.95 12.67 12.90
C THR A 54 -18.96 12.98 11.78
N GLY A 55 -18.87 12.25 10.66
CA GLY A 55 -19.73 12.46 9.48
C GLY A 55 -19.30 13.60 8.55
N GLU A 56 -18.17 14.26 8.80
CA GLU A 56 -17.62 15.28 7.88
C GLU A 56 -17.01 14.63 6.62
N ILE A 57 -16.33 13.50 6.77
CA ILE A 57 -15.81 12.70 5.67
C ILE A 57 -16.54 11.36 5.72
N THR A 58 -17.18 11.00 4.61
CA THR A 58 -17.94 9.75 4.52
C THR A 58 -17.02 8.65 4.01
N THR A 59 -16.76 7.65 4.87
CA THR A 59 -16.03 6.43 4.52
C THR A 59 -16.87 5.17 4.77
N GLY A 60 -18.17 5.34 5.09
CA GLY A 60 -19.12 4.26 5.32
C GLY A 60 -20.54 4.82 5.47
N GLN A 61 -21.53 3.93 5.60
CA GLN A 61 -22.95 4.33 5.61
C GLN A 61 -23.54 4.58 7.00
N ALA A 62 -22.96 3.99 8.05
CA ALA A 62 -23.44 4.17 9.41
C ALA A 62 -23.08 5.57 9.93
N LYS A 63 -23.89 6.08 10.84
CA LYS A 63 -23.74 7.41 11.44
C LYS A 63 -23.76 7.32 12.95
N SER A 64 -22.93 8.12 13.59
CA SER A 64 -22.96 8.29 15.05
C SER A 64 -23.79 9.49 15.46
N SER A 65 -24.46 9.41 16.60
CA SER A 65 -25.33 10.46 17.14
C SER A 65 -24.84 10.95 18.50
N ASP A 66 -25.26 12.16 18.90
CA ASP A 66 -25.02 12.75 20.22
C ASP A 66 -23.56 12.77 20.68
N ILE A 67 -22.63 12.89 19.74
CA ILE A 67 -21.17 12.79 20.00
C ILE A 67 -20.73 13.77 21.09
N ALA A 68 -21.14 15.03 21.01
CA ALA A 68 -20.78 16.05 22.00
C ALA A 68 -21.25 15.71 23.43
N ALA A 69 -22.46 15.15 23.56
CA ALA A 69 -22.98 14.70 24.83
C ALA A 69 -22.23 13.47 25.36
N LYS A 70 -21.94 12.51 24.49
CA LYS A 70 -21.12 11.31 24.83
C LYS A 70 -19.71 11.69 25.29
N ILE A 71 -19.05 12.67 24.64
CA ILE A 71 -17.75 13.18 25.06
C ILE A 71 -17.80 13.73 26.48
N LYS A 72 -18.79 14.58 26.81
CA LYS A 72 -18.94 15.17 28.15
C LYS A 72 -19.20 14.11 29.24
N ARG A 73 -19.85 13.00 28.89
CA ARG A 73 -20.05 11.88 29.83
C ARG A 73 -18.86 10.93 29.92
N GLY A 74 -17.80 11.13 29.10
CA GLY A 74 -16.63 10.25 29.07
C GLY A 74 -16.88 8.93 28.31
N GLU A 75 -17.85 8.90 27.41
CA GLU A 75 -18.29 7.72 26.62
C GLU A 75 -17.64 7.63 25.24
N VAL A 76 -16.50 8.32 25.03
CA VAL A 76 -15.76 8.33 23.76
C VAL A 76 -14.26 8.18 24.02
N GLY A 77 -13.63 7.21 23.38
CA GLY A 77 -12.19 6.97 23.44
C GLY A 77 -11.41 7.70 22.36
N GLY A 78 -12.00 7.85 21.20
CA GLY A 78 -11.45 8.56 20.05
C GLY A 78 -12.54 8.98 19.08
N LEU A 79 -12.17 9.75 18.07
CA LEU A 79 -13.01 10.15 16.94
C LEU A 79 -12.25 9.98 15.66
N PHE A 80 -12.92 9.73 14.55
CA PHE A 80 -12.27 9.71 13.25
C PHE A 80 -13.03 10.49 12.18
N ASN A 81 -12.31 10.78 11.07
CA ASN A 81 -12.83 11.55 9.94
C ASN A 81 -13.24 12.98 10.31
N LEU A 82 -12.50 13.60 11.22
CA LEU A 82 -12.56 15.03 11.52
C LEU A 82 -11.33 15.72 10.94
N LYS A 83 -11.50 16.68 10.04
CA LYS A 83 -10.42 17.45 9.42
C LYS A 83 -10.43 18.89 9.93
N GLY A 84 -9.23 19.42 10.20
CA GLY A 84 -9.02 20.79 10.63
C GLY A 84 -8.60 20.91 12.10
N VAL A 85 -7.38 21.42 12.31
CA VAL A 85 -6.75 21.55 13.62
C VAL A 85 -7.57 22.36 14.62
N GLU A 86 -8.29 23.39 14.17
CA GLU A 86 -9.17 24.21 15.02
C GLU A 86 -10.35 23.38 15.58
N LYS A 87 -11.04 22.64 14.71
CA LYS A 87 -12.15 21.77 15.08
C LYS A 87 -11.69 20.65 16.03
N ILE A 88 -10.56 20.01 15.70
CA ILE A 88 -9.97 18.96 16.54
C ILE A 88 -9.62 19.51 17.90
N ARG A 89 -9.03 20.70 17.97
CA ARG A 89 -8.71 21.38 19.23
C ARG A 89 -9.95 21.67 20.07
N ASP A 90 -11.04 22.14 19.43
CA ASP A 90 -12.30 22.44 20.13
C ASP A 90 -12.96 21.18 20.70
N VAL A 91 -12.94 20.08 19.95
CA VAL A 91 -13.43 18.78 20.42
C VAL A 91 -12.56 18.23 21.55
N GLN A 92 -11.22 18.31 21.41
CA GLN A 92 -10.29 17.92 22.46
C GLN A 92 -10.51 18.72 23.75
N LYS A 93 -10.77 20.02 23.61
CA LYS A 93 -11.10 20.90 24.75
C LYS A 93 -12.39 20.45 25.47
N GLN A 94 -13.42 20.02 24.74
CA GLN A 94 -14.62 19.47 25.36
C GLN A 94 -14.29 18.21 26.17
N ALA A 95 -13.49 17.30 25.65
CA ALA A 95 -13.10 16.09 26.35
C ALA A 95 -12.28 16.39 27.62
N VAL A 96 -11.30 17.27 27.52
CA VAL A 96 -10.37 17.58 28.63
C VAL A 96 -10.99 18.46 29.69
N GLU A 97 -11.77 19.49 29.32
CA GLU A 97 -12.25 20.51 30.24
C GLU A 97 -13.70 20.29 30.70
N GLN A 98 -14.50 19.50 29.98
CA GLN A 98 -15.96 19.34 30.23
C GLN A 98 -16.33 17.91 30.64
N SER A 99 -15.42 16.92 30.56
CA SER A 99 -15.65 15.60 31.12
C SER A 99 -15.09 15.48 32.55
N ARG A 100 -15.61 14.52 33.30
CA ARG A 100 -15.27 14.37 34.75
C ARG A 100 -13.78 14.06 35.00
N LEU A 101 -13.16 13.26 34.11
CA LEU A 101 -11.77 12.82 34.29
C LEU A 101 -10.78 13.51 33.35
N GLY A 102 -11.25 14.29 32.39
CA GLY A 102 -10.40 15.03 31.46
C GLY A 102 -9.52 14.12 30.57
N ILE A 103 -9.97 12.93 30.24
CA ILE A 103 -9.19 11.99 29.41
C ILE A 103 -9.19 12.47 27.98
N PRO A 104 -8.01 12.71 27.34
CA PRO A 104 -7.92 13.18 25.97
C PRO A 104 -8.40 12.11 24.97
N LEU A 105 -8.86 12.55 23.80
CA LEU A 105 -9.31 11.69 22.71
C LEU A 105 -8.15 11.35 21.76
N LEU A 106 -8.26 10.19 21.10
CA LEU A 106 -7.51 9.88 19.88
C LEU A 106 -8.25 10.47 18.68
N PHE A 107 -7.52 10.99 17.69
CA PHE A 107 -8.09 11.43 16.41
C PHE A 107 -7.51 10.61 15.30
N GLY A 108 -8.37 9.79 14.67
CA GLY A 108 -8.02 8.86 13.60
C GLY A 108 -8.45 9.36 12.22
N MET A 109 -7.71 8.92 11.20
CA MET A 109 -8.07 9.12 9.79
C MET A 109 -7.36 8.09 8.90
N ASP A 110 -7.97 7.77 7.74
CA ASP A 110 -7.34 6.98 6.69
C ASP A 110 -6.31 7.83 5.94
N VAL A 111 -5.07 7.83 6.42
CA VAL A 111 -3.92 8.49 5.78
C VAL A 111 -3.09 7.41 5.13
N ILE A 112 -3.60 6.82 4.03
CA ILE A 112 -3.08 5.56 3.46
C ILE A 112 -1.87 5.81 2.56
N HIS A 113 -1.90 6.84 1.70
CA HIS A 113 -0.79 7.19 0.82
C HIS A 113 -0.59 8.70 0.71
N GLY A 114 -0.72 9.40 1.81
CA GLY A 114 -0.56 10.85 1.91
C GLY A 114 -1.70 11.51 2.68
N TYR A 115 -1.55 12.78 2.99
CA TYR A 115 -2.58 13.63 3.61
C TYR A 115 -3.11 14.62 2.59
N GLU A 116 -2.59 15.88 2.50
CA GLU A 116 -2.89 16.76 1.37
C GLU A 116 -1.87 16.62 0.23
N THR A 117 -0.60 16.35 0.56
CA THR A 117 0.36 15.84 -0.42
C THR A 117 0.12 14.35 -0.60
N MET A 118 -0.50 13.99 -1.73
CA MET A 118 -0.76 12.59 -2.06
C MET A 118 0.42 12.01 -2.83
N PHE A 119 0.84 10.84 -2.40
CA PHE A 119 1.79 9.96 -3.09
C PHE A 119 1.04 8.99 -4.00
N PRO A 120 1.74 8.20 -4.84
CA PRO A 120 1.09 7.11 -5.56
C PRO A 120 0.29 6.19 -4.64
N ILE A 121 -0.77 5.58 -5.16
CA ILE A 121 -1.48 4.52 -4.42
C ILE A 121 -0.47 3.46 -3.94
N PRO A 122 -0.73 2.74 -2.84
CA PRO A 122 0.24 1.79 -2.27
C PRO A 122 0.75 0.73 -3.25
N LEU A 123 -0.09 0.24 -4.17
CA LEU A 123 0.36 -0.67 -5.23
C LEU A 123 1.38 0.01 -6.18
N GLY A 124 1.21 1.29 -6.46
CA GLY A 124 2.20 2.08 -7.20
C GLY A 124 3.47 2.31 -6.38
N LEU A 125 3.35 2.73 -5.11
CA LEU A 125 4.48 2.90 -4.20
C LEU A 125 5.34 1.64 -4.09
N SER A 126 4.73 0.47 -3.99
CA SER A 126 5.44 -0.81 -3.91
C SER A 126 6.33 -1.04 -5.14
N CYS A 127 5.91 -0.56 -6.33
CA CYS A 127 6.67 -0.68 -7.57
C CYS A 127 7.97 0.14 -7.59
N THR A 128 8.20 1.03 -6.63
CA THR A 128 9.50 1.70 -6.46
C THR A 128 10.61 0.75 -5.99
N TRP A 129 10.28 -0.31 -5.27
CA TRP A 129 11.23 -1.21 -4.60
C TRP A 129 12.26 -0.44 -3.76
N ASP A 130 11.86 0.71 -3.23
CA ASP A 130 12.70 1.63 -2.45
C ASP A 130 12.08 1.87 -1.08
N MET A 131 12.56 1.13 -0.09
CA MET A 131 12.05 1.22 1.29
C MET A 131 12.26 2.59 1.90
N THR A 132 13.33 3.31 1.50
CA THR A 132 13.58 4.67 1.95
C THR A 132 12.53 5.65 1.41
N ALA A 133 12.17 5.53 0.14
CA ALA A 133 11.12 6.34 -0.48
C ALA A 133 9.74 6.05 0.13
N ILE A 134 9.46 4.80 0.47
CA ILE A 134 8.21 4.38 1.13
C ILE A 134 8.15 4.92 2.56
N GLU A 135 9.22 4.80 3.34
CA GLU A 135 9.32 5.39 4.69
C GLU A 135 9.17 6.91 4.64
N GLU A 136 9.82 7.60 3.68
CA GLU A 136 9.70 9.05 3.47
C GLU A 136 8.27 9.47 3.16
N SER A 137 7.54 8.73 2.32
CA SER A 137 6.14 9.01 1.99
C SER A 137 5.25 8.94 3.23
N ALA A 138 5.40 7.89 4.05
CA ALA A 138 4.69 7.74 5.31
C ALA A 138 5.09 8.81 6.35
N ARG A 139 6.38 9.20 6.38
CA ARG A 139 6.86 10.29 7.25
C ARG A 139 6.24 11.63 6.90
N ILE A 140 6.19 11.99 5.62
CA ILE A 140 5.56 13.22 5.13
C ILE A 140 4.05 13.20 5.44
N ALA A 141 3.40 12.08 5.20
CA ALA A 141 1.99 11.90 5.51
C ALA A 141 1.70 12.13 7.01
N ALA A 142 2.55 11.61 7.90
CA ALA A 142 2.45 11.83 9.34
C ALA A 142 2.70 13.28 9.75
N ILE A 143 3.66 13.96 9.15
CA ILE A 143 3.95 15.40 9.39
C ILE A 143 2.71 16.23 9.05
N GLU A 144 2.11 16.01 7.90
CA GLU A 144 0.95 16.77 7.44
C GLU A 144 -0.31 16.45 8.27
N ALA A 145 -0.62 15.16 8.46
CA ALA A 145 -1.78 14.73 9.24
C ALA A 145 -1.71 15.25 10.69
N SER A 146 -0.55 15.15 11.33
CA SER A 146 -0.34 15.65 12.68
C SER A 146 -0.39 17.16 12.77
N ALA A 147 -0.02 17.88 11.72
CA ALA A 147 -0.14 19.33 11.66
C ALA A 147 -1.61 19.78 11.68
N ASP A 148 -2.51 18.95 11.18
CA ASP A 148 -3.95 19.18 11.18
C ASP A 148 -4.68 18.53 12.37
N GLY A 149 -3.93 17.96 13.34
CA GLY A 149 -4.46 17.46 14.60
C GLY A 149 -4.66 15.96 14.69
N ILE A 150 -4.38 15.20 13.62
CA ILE A 150 -4.52 13.74 13.60
C ILE A 150 -3.39 13.11 14.42
N SER A 151 -3.72 12.16 15.28
CA SER A 151 -2.78 11.44 16.14
C SER A 151 -2.65 9.95 15.80
N TRP A 152 -3.49 9.44 14.91
CA TRP A 152 -3.63 8.03 14.57
C TRP A 152 -4.04 7.84 13.11
N THR A 153 -3.36 6.98 12.36
CA THR A 153 -3.73 6.61 10.99
C THR A 153 -4.16 5.16 10.90
N PHE A 154 -5.11 4.85 9.98
CA PHE A 154 -5.53 3.50 9.65
C PHE A 154 -4.69 2.94 8.49
N SER A 155 -3.38 2.93 8.67
CA SER A 155 -2.35 2.49 7.72
C SER A 155 -1.13 1.96 8.49
N PRO A 156 -0.36 0.98 7.91
CA PRO A 156 -0.44 0.45 6.56
C PRO A 156 -1.51 -0.63 6.36
N MET A 157 -2.01 -0.72 5.13
CA MET A 157 -2.77 -1.87 4.65
C MET A 157 -1.78 -2.88 4.05
N VAL A 158 -1.76 -4.10 4.58
CA VAL A 158 -0.73 -5.10 4.27
C VAL A 158 -1.30 -6.43 3.75
N ASP A 159 -2.55 -6.44 3.36
CA ASP A 159 -3.21 -7.61 2.81
C ASP A 159 -2.53 -8.07 1.52
N ILE A 160 -2.02 -9.30 1.51
CA ILE A 160 -1.51 -9.93 0.30
C ILE A 160 -2.70 -10.30 -0.59
N SER A 161 -2.65 -9.88 -1.85
CA SER A 161 -3.68 -10.19 -2.84
C SER A 161 -3.09 -10.89 -4.07
N ARG A 162 -3.80 -11.93 -4.53
CA ARG A 162 -3.47 -12.71 -5.74
C ARG A 162 -4.62 -12.72 -6.74
N ASP A 163 -5.62 -11.89 -6.47
CA ASP A 163 -6.79 -11.73 -7.32
C ASP A 163 -7.02 -10.25 -7.66
N PRO A 164 -6.61 -9.80 -8.84
CA PRO A 164 -6.77 -8.41 -9.25
C PRO A 164 -8.23 -7.97 -9.46
N ARG A 165 -9.20 -8.89 -9.38
CA ARG A 165 -10.62 -8.53 -9.38
C ARG A 165 -11.02 -7.79 -8.09
N TRP A 166 -10.32 -8.03 -6.98
CA TRP A 166 -10.53 -7.30 -5.73
C TRP A 166 -10.11 -5.84 -5.86
N GLY A 167 -11.02 -4.91 -5.53
CA GLY A 167 -10.77 -3.47 -5.69
C GLY A 167 -9.65 -2.94 -4.81
N ARG A 168 -9.54 -3.46 -3.60
CA ARG A 168 -8.57 -3.02 -2.60
C ARG A 168 -7.13 -3.48 -2.85
N VAL A 169 -6.88 -4.21 -3.92
CA VAL A 169 -5.51 -4.43 -4.44
C VAL A 169 -4.72 -3.13 -4.55
N SER A 170 -5.40 -2.03 -4.89
CA SER A 170 -4.81 -0.68 -4.98
C SER A 170 -4.21 -0.15 -3.67
N GLU A 171 -4.66 -0.67 -2.53
CA GLU A 171 -4.26 -0.21 -1.19
C GLU A 171 -3.08 -0.99 -0.59
N GLY A 172 -2.69 -2.12 -1.19
CA GLY A 172 -1.66 -3.03 -0.71
C GLY A 172 -0.38 -3.02 -1.54
N SER A 173 0.54 -3.92 -1.20
CA SER A 173 1.85 -4.08 -1.84
C SER A 173 1.91 -5.19 -2.89
N GLY A 174 0.77 -5.78 -3.27
CA GLY A 174 0.68 -6.83 -4.29
C GLY A 174 0.69 -8.25 -3.73
N GLU A 175 1.37 -9.18 -4.44
CA GLU A 175 1.21 -10.62 -4.24
C GLU A 175 2.29 -11.29 -3.36
N ASP A 176 3.39 -10.57 -3.04
CA ASP A 176 4.55 -11.16 -2.39
C ASP A 176 4.62 -10.84 -0.89
N PRO A 177 4.66 -11.84 0.00
CA PRO A 177 4.69 -11.62 1.44
C PRO A 177 6.01 -11.05 1.97
N PHE A 178 7.16 -11.35 1.35
CA PHE A 178 8.45 -10.82 1.78
C PHE A 178 8.57 -9.32 1.48
N LEU A 179 8.23 -8.91 0.26
CA LEU A 179 8.19 -7.49 -0.12
C LEU A 179 7.15 -6.75 0.71
N GLY A 180 5.97 -7.34 0.91
CA GLY A 180 4.92 -6.79 1.76
C GLY A 180 5.35 -6.56 3.20
N ALA A 181 6.16 -7.48 3.76
CA ALA A 181 6.72 -7.34 5.10
C ALA A 181 7.70 -6.16 5.22
N MET A 182 8.60 -6.01 4.25
CA MET A 182 9.54 -4.87 4.23
C MET A 182 8.82 -3.52 4.07
N ILE A 183 7.78 -3.47 3.25
CA ILE A 183 6.95 -2.27 3.08
C ILE A 183 6.17 -1.96 4.36
N ALA A 184 5.61 -2.97 5.02
CA ALA A 184 4.90 -2.80 6.29
C ALA A 184 5.81 -2.18 7.37
N GLU A 185 7.02 -2.69 7.51
CA GLU A 185 8.04 -2.14 8.42
C GLU A 185 8.36 -0.68 8.08
N ALA A 186 8.69 -0.37 6.82
CA ALA A 186 9.03 0.97 6.38
C ALA A 186 7.90 1.98 6.64
N MET A 187 6.65 1.61 6.38
CA MET A 187 5.50 2.49 6.62
C MET A 187 5.25 2.71 8.11
N VAL A 188 5.33 1.67 8.96
CA VAL A 188 5.18 1.82 10.42
C VAL A 188 6.25 2.77 10.97
N LEU A 189 7.52 2.59 10.56
CA LEU A 189 8.62 3.47 10.97
C LEU A 189 8.42 4.91 10.48
N GLY A 190 7.96 5.08 9.26
CA GLY A 190 7.65 6.38 8.68
C GLY A 190 6.57 7.13 9.48
N TYR A 191 5.44 6.50 9.81
CA TYR A 191 4.36 7.13 10.58
C TYR A 191 4.76 7.39 12.02
N GLN A 192 5.33 6.40 12.72
CA GLN A 192 5.57 6.44 14.16
C GLN A 192 6.89 7.08 14.55
N GLY A 193 7.83 7.22 13.60
CA GLY A 193 9.19 7.64 13.90
C GLY A 193 9.84 6.70 14.91
N LYS A 194 10.61 7.26 15.86
CA LYS A 194 11.33 6.43 16.82
C LYS A 194 10.47 5.95 18.00
N ASN A 195 9.52 6.75 18.46
CA ASN A 195 8.79 6.46 19.71
C ASN A 195 7.49 7.24 19.90
N MET A 196 6.99 7.91 18.88
CA MET A 196 5.78 8.74 18.92
C MET A 196 5.84 9.92 19.92
N GLN A 197 7.04 10.33 20.32
CA GLN A 197 7.20 11.43 21.29
C GLN A 197 7.12 12.82 20.66
N ARG A 198 7.40 12.93 19.37
CA ARG A 198 7.34 14.20 18.64
C ARG A 198 5.90 14.51 18.26
N ASN A 199 5.61 15.78 18.00
CA ASN A 199 4.28 16.21 17.57
C ASN A 199 4.02 16.08 16.07
N ASP A 200 4.99 15.51 15.34
CA ASP A 200 4.91 15.17 13.93
C ASP A 200 4.94 13.64 13.69
N GLU A 201 4.92 12.84 14.74
CA GLU A 201 4.80 11.38 14.73
C GLU A 201 3.37 10.98 15.12
N ILE A 202 2.75 10.05 14.39
CA ILE A 202 1.40 9.55 14.67
C ILE A 202 1.40 8.03 14.81
N MET A 203 0.44 7.49 15.52
CA MET A 203 0.29 6.04 15.69
C MET A 203 -0.18 5.40 14.39
N ALA A 204 0.47 4.32 13.97
CA ALA A 204 0.08 3.48 12.86
C ALA A 204 -0.95 2.40 13.27
N CYS A 205 -1.70 1.90 12.30
CA CYS A 205 -2.65 0.80 12.45
C CYS A 205 -2.52 -0.15 11.28
N VAL A 206 -1.90 -1.31 11.51
CA VAL A 206 -1.81 -2.33 10.46
C VAL A 206 -3.19 -2.96 10.21
N LYS A 207 -3.55 -3.11 8.94
CA LYS A 207 -4.87 -3.63 8.52
C LYS A 207 -4.78 -4.49 7.26
N HIS A 208 -5.76 -5.38 7.01
CA HIS A 208 -6.86 -5.80 7.87
C HIS A 208 -6.57 -7.18 8.42
N PHE A 209 -6.48 -7.33 9.72
CA PHE A 209 -6.03 -8.57 10.36
C PHE A 209 -7.19 -9.57 10.53
N ALA A 210 -7.25 -10.64 9.66
CA ALA A 210 -6.24 -10.99 8.68
C ALA A 210 -6.89 -11.63 7.45
N LEU A 211 -6.05 -11.78 6.39
CA LEU A 211 -6.36 -12.54 5.17
C LEU A 211 -7.38 -11.90 4.22
N TYR A 212 -7.76 -10.64 4.42
CA TYR A 212 -8.84 -10.00 3.68
C TYR A 212 -8.59 -9.94 2.16
N GLY A 213 -7.32 -9.87 1.72
CA GLY A 213 -6.93 -9.93 0.30
C GLY A 213 -7.12 -11.28 -0.39
N ALA A 214 -7.60 -12.31 0.32
CA ALA A 214 -7.84 -13.65 -0.18
C ALA A 214 -9.34 -13.99 -0.36
N GLY A 215 -10.22 -12.99 -0.36
CA GLY A 215 -11.66 -13.18 -0.53
C GLY A 215 -12.01 -13.96 -1.82
N GLU A 216 -12.91 -14.93 -1.71
CA GLU A 216 -13.31 -15.78 -2.83
C GLU A 216 -13.89 -14.97 -4.00
N GLY A 217 -13.40 -15.27 -5.20
CA GLY A 217 -13.82 -14.62 -6.43
C GLY A 217 -13.41 -13.16 -6.56
N GLY A 218 -12.47 -12.68 -5.73
CA GLY A 218 -12.03 -11.28 -5.70
C GLY A 218 -13.14 -10.31 -5.29
N ARG A 219 -14.18 -10.80 -4.61
CA ARG A 219 -15.26 -9.95 -4.08
C ARG A 219 -14.87 -9.37 -2.75
N ASP A 220 -15.15 -8.10 -2.57
CA ASP A 220 -14.99 -7.44 -1.28
C ASP A 220 -15.96 -8.02 -0.24
N TYR A 221 -15.60 -8.01 1.03
CA TYR A 221 -16.38 -8.53 2.16
C TYR A 221 -16.76 -10.01 2.04
N ASN A 222 -16.01 -10.81 1.27
CA ASN A 222 -16.35 -12.20 1.00
C ASN A 222 -15.54 -13.18 1.83
N THR A 223 -16.06 -14.41 1.88
CA THR A 223 -15.48 -15.58 2.57
C THR A 223 -14.02 -15.81 2.21
N VAL A 224 -13.23 -16.14 3.22
CA VAL A 224 -11.85 -16.63 3.08
C VAL A 224 -11.72 -18.02 3.65
N ASP A 225 -11.27 -18.97 2.83
CA ASP A 225 -10.99 -20.34 3.26
C ASP A 225 -9.60 -20.78 2.80
N MET A 226 -8.74 -21.12 3.74
CA MET A 226 -7.43 -21.69 3.48
C MET A 226 -6.87 -22.40 4.71
N SER A 227 -5.90 -23.33 4.49
CA SER A 227 -5.20 -23.98 5.58
C SER A 227 -4.35 -22.99 6.38
N ARG A 228 -4.18 -23.23 7.69
CA ARG A 228 -3.27 -22.44 8.54
C ARG A 228 -1.84 -22.45 8.04
N GLN A 229 -1.38 -23.57 7.49
CA GLN A 229 -0.05 -23.65 6.87
C GLN A 229 0.10 -22.64 5.72
N ARG A 230 -0.92 -22.47 4.89
CA ARG A 230 -0.94 -21.47 3.83
C ARG A 230 -1.01 -20.04 4.39
N MET A 231 -1.81 -19.82 5.45
CA MET A 231 -1.89 -18.52 6.13
C MET A 231 -0.49 -18.02 6.52
N PHE A 232 0.24 -18.81 7.30
CA PHE A 232 1.55 -18.41 7.83
C PHE A 232 2.62 -18.28 6.75
N ASN A 233 2.65 -19.16 5.74
CA ASN A 233 3.68 -19.08 4.69
C ASN A 233 3.41 -18.00 3.65
N GLU A 234 2.15 -17.59 3.43
CA GLU A 234 1.79 -16.84 2.22
C GLU A 234 1.06 -15.52 2.48
N TYR A 235 0.54 -15.28 3.71
CA TYR A 235 -0.31 -14.12 3.99
C TYR A 235 0.02 -13.38 5.30
N MET A 236 0.53 -14.08 6.32
CA MET A 236 0.65 -13.51 7.67
C MET A 236 1.93 -12.71 7.90
N LEU A 237 2.98 -12.92 7.10
CA LEU A 237 4.30 -12.31 7.29
C LEU A 237 4.28 -10.76 7.33
N PRO A 238 3.51 -10.03 6.50
CA PRO A 238 3.48 -8.57 6.58
C PRO A 238 2.87 -8.03 7.87
N TYR A 239 1.89 -8.73 8.46
CA TYR A 239 1.33 -8.34 9.76
C TYR A 239 2.33 -8.58 10.90
N GLU A 240 3.02 -9.73 10.88
CA GLU A 240 4.09 -10.03 11.85
C GLU A 240 5.19 -8.98 11.80
N ALA A 241 5.66 -8.62 10.61
CA ALA A 241 6.65 -7.57 10.41
C ALA A 241 6.20 -6.20 10.95
N ALA A 242 4.94 -5.82 10.77
CA ALA A 242 4.39 -4.59 11.35
C ALA A 242 4.37 -4.64 12.88
N VAL A 243 4.06 -5.82 13.48
CA VAL A 243 4.13 -6.01 14.93
C VAL A 243 5.57 -5.91 15.43
N GLU A 244 6.53 -6.54 14.75
CA GLU A 244 7.96 -6.45 15.07
C GLU A 244 8.50 -5.01 14.94
N ALA A 245 8.00 -4.24 13.97
CA ALA A 245 8.29 -2.81 13.83
C ALA A 245 7.66 -1.95 14.94
N GLY A 246 6.84 -2.53 15.83
CA GLY A 246 6.24 -1.86 16.97
C GLY A 246 4.99 -1.06 16.66
N VAL A 247 4.17 -1.50 15.69
CA VAL A 247 2.88 -0.86 15.37
C VAL A 247 2.01 -0.68 16.61
N GLY A 248 1.39 0.51 16.77
CA GLY A 248 0.62 0.86 17.96
C GLY A 248 -0.78 0.26 18.01
N SER A 249 -1.37 -0.08 16.86
CA SER A 249 -2.71 -0.66 16.76
C SER A 249 -2.85 -1.60 15.57
N VAL A 250 -3.86 -2.48 15.65
CA VAL A 250 -4.23 -3.46 14.62
C VAL A 250 -5.71 -3.33 14.36
N MET A 251 -6.13 -3.35 13.10
CA MET A 251 -7.55 -3.35 12.71
C MET A 251 -7.97 -4.76 12.28
N ALA A 252 -9.02 -5.29 12.91
CA ALA A 252 -9.60 -6.59 12.56
C ALA A 252 -10.27 -6.54 11.18
N SER A 253 -10.14 -7.59 10.39
CA SER A 253 -10.77 -7.69 9.06
C SER A 253 -12.25 -8.02 9.12
N PHE A 254 -12.96 -7.80 8.00
CA PHE A 254 -14.40 -8.12 7.86
C PHE A 254 -14.69 -9.61 7.70
N ASN A 255 -13.79 -10.34 7.02
CA ASN A 255 -13.99 -11.74 6.66
C ASN A 255 -13.87 -12.67 7.86
N GLU A 256 -14.36 -13.89 7.70
CA GLU A 256 -14.11 -14.98 8.63
C GLU A 256 -12.75 -15.66 8.36
N VAL A 257 -12.19 -16.25 9.40
CA VAL A 257 -10.99 -17.08 9.38
C VAL A 257 -11.32 -18.38 10.09
N ASP A 258 -11.13 -19.53 9.43
CA ASP A 258 -11.57 -20.84 9.92
C ASP A 258 -13.08 -20.85 10.28
N GLY A 259 -13.93 -20.16 9.51
CA GLY A 259 -15.37 -20.09 9.73
C GLY A 259 -15.81 -19.20 10.91
N VAL A 260 -14.90 -18.41 11.50
CA VAL A 260 -15.20 -17.48 12.58
C VAL A 260 -14.86 -16.05 12.12
N PRO A 261 -15.79 -15.08 12.16
CA PRO A 261 -15.47 -13.69 11.84
C PRO A 261 -14.22 -13.23 12.58
N ALA A 262 -13.28 -12.60 11.89
CA ALA A 262 -12.00 -12.21 12.46
C ALA A 262 -12.16 -11.40 13.74
N THR A 263 -13.15 -10.51 13.81
CA THR A 263 -13.50 -9.70 14.99
C THR A 263 -13.88 -10.57 16.22
N ALA A 264 -14.39 -11.80 16.03
CA ALA A 264 -14.72 -12.71 17.13
C ALA A 264 -13.73 -13.88 17.27
N ASN A 265 -12.67 -13.90 16.50
CA ASN A 265 -11.74 -15.02 16.42
C ASN A 265 -10.64 -14.91 17.49
N LYS A 266 -10.86 -15.57 18.63
CA LYS A 266 -9.91 -15.56 19.75
C LYS A 266 -8.54 -16.13 19.37
N TRP A 267 -8.51 -17.22 18.57
CA TRP A 267 -7.24 -17.78 18.12
C TRP A 267 -6.42 -16.74 17.37
N LEU A 268 -7.06 -16.00 16.45
CA LEU A 268 -6.38 -14.95 15.68
C LEU A 268 -5.95 -13.78 16.57
N MET A 269 -6.90 -13.16 17.32
CA MET A 269 -6.70 -11.92 18.06
C MET A 269 -5.89 -12.09 19.36
N THR A 270 -5.97 -13.24 19.99
CA THR A 270 -5.28 -13.48 21.26
C THR A 270 -4.11 -14.44 21.10
N ASP A 271 -4.35 -15.65 20.56
CA ASP A 271 -3.33 -16.70 20.62
C ASP A 271 -2.19 -16.42 19.63
N VAL A 272 -2.50 -15.98 18.40
CA VAL A 272 -1.49 -15.60 17.38
C VAL A 272 -0.95 -14.19 17.65
N LEU A 273 -1.80 -13.19 17.57
CA LEU A 273 -1.37 -11.78 17.59
C LEU A 273 -0.63 -11.42 18.88
N ARG A 274 -1.18 -11.80 20.03
CA ARG A 274 -0.62 -11.45 21.34
C ARG A 274 0.27 -12.55 21.93
N GLY A 275 -0.17 -13.81 21.83
CA GLY A 275 0.56 -14.93 22.42
C GLY A 275 1.80 -15.32 21.64
N GLN A 276 1.70 -15.42 20.32
CA GLN A 276 2.82 -15.82 19.46
C GLN A 276 3.71 -14.65 19.07
N TRP A 277 3.13 -13.51 18.63
CA TRP A 277 3.90 -12.36 18.14
C TRP A 277 4.16 -11.28 19.21
N GLY A 278 3.56 -11.38 20.40
CA GLY A 278 3.82 -10.46 21.51
C GLY A 278 3.28 -9.04 21.29
N PHE A 279 2.23 -8.86 20.49
CA PHE A 279 1.63 -7.56 20.25
C PHE A 279 1.11 -6.89 21.53
N ASN A 280 1.58 -5.67 21.82
CA ASN A 280 1.29 -4.92 23.03
C ASN A 280 0.40 -3.68 22.84
N GLY A 281 -0.05 -3.41 21.61
CA GLY A 281 -0.99 -2.33 21.30
C GLY A 281 -2.45 -2.74 21.52
N PHE A 282 -3.37 -1.97 20.95
CA PHE A 282 -4.80 -2.28 20.98
C PHE A 282 -5.31 -2.75 19.62
N VAL A 283 -6.40 -3.52 19.63
CA VAL A 283 -7.12 -3.96 18.44
C VAL A 283 -8.40 -3.14 18.31
N VAL A 284 -8.59 -2.50 17.14
CA VAL A 284 -9.84 -1.85 16.75
C VAL A 284 -10.56 -2.71 15.71
N THR A 285 -11.89 -2.68 15.68
CA THR A 285 -12.64 -3.28 14.55
C THR A 285 -12.48 -2.44 13.30
N ASP A 286 -12.76 -3.01 12.14
CA ASP A 286 -13.10 -2.21 10.97
C ASP A 286 -14.48 -1.56 11.15
N TYR A 287 -14.88 -0.71 10.19
CA TYR A 287 -16.14 0.04 10.19
C TYR A 287 -17.35 -0.89 10.37
N THR A 288 -18.11 -0.70 11.44
CA THR A 288 -19.28 -1.56 11.81
C THR A 288 -18.96 -3.06 12.06
N GLY A 289 -17.68 -3.46 12.18
CA GLY A 289 -17.27 -4.88 12.22
C GLY A 289 -17.87 -5.71 13.37
N ILE A 290 -18.38 -5.11 14.46
CA ILE A 290 -19.13 -5.82 15.48
C ILE A 290 -20.55 -6.12 15.01
N SER A 291 -21.27 -5.10 14.51
CA SER A 291 -22.67 -5.28 14.10
C SER A 291 -22.80 -6.19 12.88
N GLU A 292 -21.84 -6.22 11.98
CA GLU A 292 -21.83 -7.11 10.81
C GLU A 292 -21.80 -8.61 11.19
N MET A 293 -21.28 -8.95 12.35
CA MET A 293 -21.35 -10.34 12.85
C MET A 293 -22.77 -10.83 13.07
N ILE A 294 -23.78 -9.94 13.13
CA ILE A 294 -25.19 -10.33 13.17
C ILE A 294 -25.58 -11.00 11.86
N ASP A 295 -25.19 -10.40 10.72
CA ASP A 295 -25.46 -10.94 9.40
C ASP A 295 -24.63 -12.22 9.10
N HIS A 296 -23.48 -12.38 9.74
CA HIS A 296 -22.76 -13.65 9.77
C HIS A 296 -23.51 -14.75 10.57
N GLY A 297 -24.63 -14.46 11.20
CA GLY A 297 -25.41 -15.43 11.98
C GLY A 297 -24.82 -15.79 13.34
N ILE A 298 -23.94 -14.94 13.89
CA ILE A 298 -23.23 -15.23 15.15
C ILE A 298 -24.09 -14.95 16.39
N GLY A 299 -25.04 -14.01 16.30
CA GLY A 299 -25.97 -13.70 17.39
C GLY A 299 -26.53 -12.28 17.32
N ASP A 300 -27.21 -11.84 18.37
CA ASP A 300 -27.66 -10.47 18.54
C ASP A 300 -26.51 -9.52 18.91
N LEU A 301 -26.73 -8.20 18.91
CA LEU A 301 -25.72 -7.19 19.18
C LEU A 301 -24.99 -7.40 20.52
N GLN A 302 -25.72 -7.84 21.56
CA GLN A 302 -25.10 -8.15 22.86
C GLN A 302 -24.14 -9.35 22.78
N THR A 303 -24.56 -10.38 22.07
CA THR A 303 -23.77 -11.63 21.89
C THR A 303 -22.52 -11.36 21.08
N VAL A 304 -22.62 -10.66 19.94
CA VAL A 304 -21.47 -10.35 19.08
C VAL A 304 -20.49 -9.40 19.76
N SER A 305 -20.98 -8.40 20.49
CA SER A 305 -20.13 -7.50 21.29
C SER A 305 -19.35 -8.26 22.38
N ALA A 306 -20.01 -9.16 23.09
CA ALA A 306 -19.35 -9.99 24.10
C ALA A 306 -18.29 -10.92 23.48
N ARG A 307 -18.57 -11.50 22.31
CA ARG A 307 -17.59 -12.34 21.58
C ARG A 307 -16.37 -11.52 21.13
N ALA A 308 -16.57 -10.32 20.58
CA ALA A 308 -15.50 -9.45 20.12
C ALA A 308 -14.53 -9.09 21.25
N ILE A 309 -15.02 -8.57 22.38
CA ILE A 309 -14.14 -8.17 23.49
C ILE A 309 -13.45 -9.38 24.14
N ASN A 310 -14.15 -10.53 24.26
CA ASN A 310 -13.57 -11.76 24.77
C ASN A 310 -12.55 -12.42 23.81
N ALA A 311 -12.62 -12.11 22.51
CA ALA A 311 -11.63 -12.51 21.53
C ALA A 311 -10.34 -11.66 21.61
N GLY A 312 -10.39 -10.46 22.19
CA GLY A 312 -9.24 -9.57 22.34
C GLY A 312 -9.33 -8.27 21.56
N VAL A 313 -10.51 -7.94 21.01
CA VAL A 313 -10.81 -6.62 20.41
C VAL A 313 -10.98 -5.59 21.52
N ASP A 314 -10.34 -4.44 21.41
CA ASP A 314 -10.28 -3.42 22.45
C ASP A 314 -11.13 -2.19 22.11
N MET A 315 -11.40 -1.89 20.83
CA MET A 315 -12.12 -0.70 20.40
C MET A 315 -13.13 -1.01 19.30
N ASP A 316 -14.32 -0.46 19.43
CA ASP A 316 -15.47 -0.61 18.52
C ASP A 316 -15.59 0.61 17.61
N MET A 317 -15.36 0.42 16.31
CA MET A 317 -15.54 1.45 15.31
C MET A 317 -16.98 1.48 14.82
N VAL A 318 -17.73 2.51 15.23
CA VAL A 318 -19.08 2.92 14.76
C VAL A 318 -20.24 2.00 15.15
N SER A 319 -20.05 0.70 15.41
CA SER A 319 -21.16 -0.21 15.74
C SER A 319 -21.95 0.19 17.00
N GLU A 320 -21.32 0.95 17.91
CA GLU A 320 -21.87 1.29 19.23
C GLU A 320 -22.31 0.05 20.05
N GLY A 321 -21.83 -1.12 19.67
CA GLY A 321 -22.12 -2.41 20.32
C GLY A 321 -21.60 -2.46 21.75
N PHE A 322 -20.35 -2.00 21.95
CA PHE A 322 -19.74 -2.00 23.28
C PHE A 322 -20.47 -1.01 24.22
N VAL A 323 -20.72 0.21 23.80
CA VAL A 323 -21.40 1.22 24.61
C VAL A 323 -22.82 0.78 24.97
N SER A 324 -23.53 0.15 24.04
CA SER A 324 -24.93 -0.25 24.23
C SER A 324 -25.10 -1.50 25.09
N THR A 325 -24.12 -2.43 25.09
CA THR A 325 -24.39 -3.79 25.59
C THR A 325 -23.44 -4.28 26.68
N LEU A 326 -22.18 -3.79 26.78
CA LEU A 326 -21.18 -4.37 27.68
C LEU A 326 -21.55 -4.26 29.15
N LYS A 327 -22.20 -3.18 29.58
CA LYS A 327 -22.64 -3.05 30.99
C LYS A 327 -23.57 -4.20 31.37
N LYS A 328 -24.55 -4.51 30.53
CA LYS A 328 -25.47 -5.63 30.73
C LYS A 328 -24.72 -6.96 30.64
N SER A 329 -23.83 -7.12 29.69
CA SER A 329 -23.02 -8.35 29.52
C SER A 329 -22.15 -8.64 30.72
N ILE A 330 -21.64 -7.61 31.41
CA ILE A 330 -20.88 -7.77 32.66
C ILE A 330 -21.81 -8.19 33.81
N GLN A 331 -22.96 -7.57 33.92
CA GLN A 331 -23.95 -7.95 34.94
C GLN A 331 -24.44 -9.38 34.80
N GLU A 332 -24.54 -9.90 33.55
CA GLU A 332 -24.93 -11.25 33.23
C GLU A 332 -23.76 -12.26 33.25
N GLY A 333 -22.54 -11.81 33.53
CA GLY A 333 -21.35 -12.67 33.57
C GLY A 333 -20.85 -13.14 32.18
N LYS A 334 -21.34 -12.56 31.08
CA LYS A 334 -20.88 -12.86 29.71
C LYS A 334 -19.50 -12.26 29.40
N VAL A 335 -19.15 -11.15 30.08
CA VAL A 335 -17.87 -10.46 29.99
C VAL A 335 -17.38 -10.20 31.42
N SER A 336 -16.10 -10.48 31.68
CA SER A 336 -15.52 -10.20 33.00
C SER A 336 -15.09 -8.73 33.15
N MET A 337 -15.04 -8.23 34.38
CA MET A 337 -14.46 -6.93 34.66
C MET A 337 -12.98 -6.87 34.33
N GLU A 338 -12.26 -7.98 34.38
CA GLU A 338 -10.86 -8.10 33.99
C GLU A 338 -10.70 -7.87 32.49
N THR A 339 -11.55 -8.47 31.66
CA THR A 339 -11.58 -8.27 30.20
C THR A 339 -11.81 -6.81 29.85
N LEU A 340 -12.82 -6.14 30.47
CA LEU A 340 -13.06 -4.71 30.26
C LEU A 340 -11.86 -3.87 30.69
N ASN A 341 -11.28 -4.17 31.86
CA ASN A 341 -10.11 -3.43 32.38
C ASN A 341 -8.90 -3.57 31.45
N THR A 342 -8.68 -4.76 30.89
CA THR A 342 -7.58 -5.02 29.96
C THR A 342 -7.75 -4.19 28.67
N ALA A 343 -8.93 -4.22 28.06
CA ALA A 343 -9.21 -3.45 26.85
C ALA A 343 -9.05 -1.92 27.10
N CYS A 344 -9.67 -1.42 28.17
CA CYS A 344 -9.55 0.00 28.55
C CYS A 344 -8.08 0.41 28.80
N ARG A 345 -7.30 -0.42 29.52
CA ARG A 345 -5.88 -0.18 29.78
C ARG A 345 -5.09 0.04 28.49
N ARG A 346 -5.27 -0.80 27.48
CA ARG A 346 -4.54 -0.72 26.20
C ARG A 346 -4.80 0.60 25.47
N ILE A 347 -6.03 1.09 25.50
CA ILE A 347 -6.37 2.41 24.94
C ILE A 347 -5.70 3.54 25.72
N LEU A 348 -5.69 3.46 27.05
CA LEU A 348 -5.03 4.46 27.90
C LEU A 348 -3.50 4.44 27.72
N GLU A 349 -2.89 3.26 27.56
CA GLU A 349 -1.46 3.10 27.25
C GLU A 349 -1.09 3.74 25.91
N ALA A 350 -1.92 3.56 24.86
CA ALA A 350 -1.72 4.24 23.59
C ALA A 350 -1.74 5.77 23.73
N LYS A 351 -2.71 6.32 24.47
CA LYS A 351 -2.77 7.76 24.78
C LYS A 351 -1.54 8.24 25.55
N TYR A 352 -1.07 7.42 26.49
CA TYR A 352 0.13 7.74 27.27
C TYR A 352 1.39 7.75 26.41
N LYS A 353 1.59 6.74 25.58
CA LYS A 353 2.71 6.62 24.63
C LYS A 353 2.75 7.78 23.64
N LEU A 354 1.58 8.26 23.21
CA LEU A 354 1.44 9.47 22.40
C LEU A 354 1.71 10.78 23.17
N GLY A 355 1.89 10.73 24.49
CA GLY A 355 2.14 11.92 25.34
C GLY A 355 0.91 12.80 25.57
N LEU A 356 -0.30 12.30 25.28
CA LEU A 356 -1.55 13.09 25.38
C LEU A 356 -1.93 13.43 26.82
N PHE A 357 -1.51 12.64 27.81
CA PHE A 357 -1.73 12.98 29.23
C PHE A 357 -0.81 14.08 29.73
N ASP A 358 0.36 14.27 29.10
CA ASP A 358 1.27 15.38 29.43
C ASP A 358 0.85 16.67 28.74
N ASN A 359 0.43 16.55 27.46
CA ASN A 359 -0.07 17.66 26.68
C ASN A 359 -1.21 17.17 25.75
N PRO A 360 -2.47 17.32 26.16
CA PRO A 360 -3.62 16.90 25.36
C PRO A 360 -3.76 17.67 24.04
N TYR A 361 -3.11 18.84 23.93
CA TYR A 361 -3.11 19.69 22.73
C TYR A 361 -1.82 19.55 21.90
N LYS A 362 -1.03 18.50 22.12
CA LYS A 362 0.25 18.25 21.44
C LYS A 362 0.16 18.40 19.92
N TYR A 363 -0.93 17.95 19.32
CA TYR A 363 -1.20 18.01 17.88
C TYR A 363 -2.05 19.23 17.45
N CYS A 364 -2.39 20.13 18.36
CA CYS A 364 -3.33 21.24 18.13
C CYS A 364 -2.64 22.61 17.98
N ASP A 365 -1.46 22.67 17.39
CA ASP A 365 -0.78 23.93 17.05
C ASP A 365 -1.36 24.54 15.78
N LEU A 366 -2.13 25.63 15.94
CA LEU A 366 -2.84 26.32 14.85
C LEU A 366 -1.92 26.89 13.75
N LYS A 367 -0.61 26.98 14.01
CA LYS A 367 0.35 27.50 13.03
C LYS A 367 0.93 26.41 12.12
N ARG A 368 0.83 25.15 12.52
CA ARG A 368 1.44 24.04 11.78
C ARG A 368 0.84 23.82 10.41
N PRO A 369 -0.50 23.87 10.18
CA PRO A 369 -1.04 23.63 8.87
C PRO A 369 -0.43 24.51 7.78
N ALA A 370 -0.30 25.81 8.03
CA ALA A 370 0.30 26.74 7.05
C ALA A 370 1.80 26.53 6.83
N ARG A 371 2.51 25.92 7.78
CA ARG A 371 3.95 25.68 7.70
C ARG A 371 4.29 24.29 7.16
N ASP A 372 3.53 23.27 7.56
CA ASP A 372 3.92 21.87 7.43
C ASP A 372 3.09 21.10 6.38
N ILE A 373 1.95 21.64 5.87
CA ILE A 373 1.09 20.96 4.91
C ILE A 373 1.36 21.45 3.49
N PHE A 374 1.47 20.50 2.55
CA PHE A 374 1.63 20.74 1.11
C PHE A 374 2.82 21.65 0.77
N THR A 375 3.92 21.48 1.47
CA THR A 375 5.14 22.27 1.25
C THR A 375 5.79 21.94 -0.10
N LYS A 376 6.64 22.84 -0.60
CA LYS A 376 7.40 22.55 -1.82
C LYS A 376 8.24 21.28 -1.68
N ALA A 377 8.89 21.06 -0.53
CA ALA A 377 9.69 19.86 -0.29
C ALA A 377 8.86 18.58 -0.35
N HIS A 378 7.64 18.58 0.22
CA HIS A 378 6.73 17.45 0.15
C HIS A 378 6.27 17.16 -1.28
N ARG A 379 5.97 18.21 -2.06
CA ARG A 379 5.59 18.07 -3.47
C ARG A 379 6.74 17.55 -4.33
N ASP A 380 7.97 18.06 -4.11
CA ASP A 380 9.16 17.59 -4.81
C ASP A 380 9.39 16.08 -4.53
N ALA A 381 9.21 15.63 -3.27
CA ALA A 381 9.26 14.22 -2.91
C ALA A 381 8.13 13.41 -3.59
N ALA A 382 6.90 13.92 -3.59
CA ALA A 382 5.77 13.25 -4.25
C ALA A 382 6.00 13.08 -5.76
N ARG A 383 6.50 14.13 -6.46
CA ARG A 383 6.85 14.04 -7.88
C ARG A 383 7.94 13.00 -8.16
N ARG A 384 9.01 13.01 -7.37
CA ARG A 384 10.12 12.06 -7.50
C ARG A 384 9.64 10.62 -7.29
N ILE A 385 8.94 10.37 -6.19
CA ILE A 385 8.45 9.02 -5.84
C ILE A 385 7.41 8.53 -6.86
N ALA A 386 6.57 9.43 -7.38
CA ALA A 386 5.64 9.08 -8.44
C ALA A 386 6.38 8.63 -9.71
N ALA A 387 7.38 9.37 -10.16
CA ALA A 387 8.17 9.00 -11.34
C ALA A 387 8.91 7.66 -11.15
N GLU A 388 9.42 7.38 -9.93
CA GLU A 388 10.06 6.10 -9.59
C GLU A 388 9.08 4.92 -9.54
N SER A 389 7.78 5.16 -9.31
CA SER A 389 6.75 4.12 -9.22
C SER A 389 6.20 3.68 -10.57
N PHE A 390 6.41 4.46 -11.64
CA PHE A 390 5.87 4.16 -12.95
C PHE A 390 6.59 2.98 -13.60
N VAL A 391 5.81 2.10 -14.22
CA VAL A 391 6.32 0.89 -14.85
C VAL A 391 6.18 0.98 -16.36
N LEU A 392 7.30 0.99 -17.06
CA LEU A 392 7.34 0.91 -18.50
C LEU A 392 7.08 -0.54 -18.93
N LEU A 393 5.86 -0.82 -19.43
CA LEU A 393 5.46 -2.18 -19.80
C LEU A 393 5.89 -2.54 -21.21
N LYS A 394 5.94 -1.56 -22.13
CA LYS A 394 6.34 -1.75 -23.53
C LYS A 394 6.96 -0.47 -24.09
N ASN A 395 7.96 -0.63 -24.99
CA ASN A 395 8.58 0.50 -25.69
C ASN A 395 9.24 0.00 -26.98
N ASP A 396 8.45 -0.15 -28.04
CA ASP A 396 8.92 -0.61 -29.33
C ASP A 396 9.65 0.47 -30.12
N ASN A 397 10.48 0.04 -31.03
CA ASN A 397 11.09 0.93 -32.02
C ASN A 397 10.05 1.33 -33.08
N VAL A 398 9.94 2.63 -33.32
CA VAL A 398 9.05 3.22 -34.33
C VAL A 398 9.80 4.14 -35.26
N THR A 399 9.37 4.26 -36.52
CA THR A 399 9.89 5.24 -37.47
C THR A 399 9.05 6.50 -37.36
N LEU A 400 9.56 7.53 -36.67
CA LEU A 400 8.84 8.80 -36.48
C LEU A 400 8.76 9.65 -37.75
N ARG A 401 9.71 9.49 -38.69
CA ARG A 401 9.75 10.20 -39.98
C ARG A 401 10.19 9.27 -41.08
N PRO A 402 9.58 9.35 -42.27
CA PRO A 402 10.05 8.58 -43.41
C PRO A 402 11.55 8.76 -43.68
N GLY A 403 12.30 7.66 -43.76
CA GLY A 403 13.73 7.67 -44.04
C GLY A 403 14.64 7.82 -42.81
N THR A 404 14.10 7.92 -41.57
CA THR A 404 14.89 7.83 -40.35
C THR A 404 14.91 6.38 -39.80
N PRO A 405 15.99 5.97 -39.09
CA PRO A 405 15.98 4.70 -38.37
C PRO A 405 14.80 4.60 -37.40
N ALA A 406 14.35 3.39 -37.15
CA ALA A 406 13.39 3.12 -36.10
C ALA A 406 14.11 3.21 -34.75
N GLU A 407 13.55 3.98 -33.80
CA GLU A 407 14.07 4.17 -32.44
C GLU A 407 12.96 3.92 -31.42
N PRO A 408 13.29 3.59 -30.16
CA PRO A 408 12.28 3.46 -29.11
C PRO A 408 11.37 4.72 -29.06
N LEU A 409 10.06 4.51 -28.94
CA LEU A 409 9.10 5.63 -28.97
C LEU A 409 9.29 6.53 -27.75
N LEU A 410 9.63 5.98 -26.60
CA LEU A 410 9.93 6.72 -25.37
C LEU A 410 11.43 6.65 -25.04
N PRO A 411 12.02 7.74 -24.52
CA PRO A 411 11.40 9.06 -24.33
C PRO A 411 11.38 9.84 -25.66
N PHE A 412 10.46 10.80 -25.77
CA PHE A 412 10.41 11.66 -26.95
C PHE A 412 10.62 13.13 -26.58
N ASN A 413 11.12 13.91 -27.55
CA ASN A 413 11.37 15.33 -27.38
C ASN A 413 10.04 16.11 -27.47
N PRO A 414 9.68 16.97 -26.50
CA PRO A 414 8.44 17.75 -26.58
C PRO A 414 8.57 18.89 -27.62
N LYS A 415 8.17 18.58 -28.86
CA LYS A 415 8.17 19.50 -30.01
C LYS A 415 6.90 19.34 -30.83
N GLY A 416 6.52 20.39 -31.55
CA GLY A 416 5.37 20.36 -32.46
C GLY A 416 4.04 20.24 -31.73
N ASN A 417 3.13 19.46 -32.26
CA ASN A 417 1.81 19.26 -31.71
C ASN A 417 1.74 17.90 -31.01
N ILE A 418 1.42 17.88 -29.74
CA ILE A 418 1.22 16.67 -28.93
C ILE A 418 -0.26 16.59 -28.60
N ALA A 419 -0.93 15.54 -29.06
CA ALA A 419 -2.32 15.27 -28.67
C ALA A 419 -2.34 14.50 -27.34
N VAL A 420 -3.14 14.96 -26.38
CA VAL A 420 -3.44 14.26 -25.13
C VAL A 420 -4.91 13.89 -25.17
N ILE A 421 -5.20 12.63 -25.40
CA ILE A 421 -6.54 12.14 -25.69
C ILE A 421 -6.95 11.07 -24.68
N GLY A 422 -8.18 11.15 -24.19
CA GLY A 422 -8.76 10.17 -23.29
C GLY A 422 -9.58 10.81 -22.16
N PRO A 423 -10.49 10.04 -21.55
CA PRO A 423 -11.33 10.54 -20.46
C PRO A 423 -10.55 10.84 -19.19
N LEU A 424 -9.32 10.32 -19.04
CA LEU A 424 -8.45 10.54 -17.89
C LEU A 424 -7.42 11.66 -18.12
N ALA A 425 -7.35 12.21 -19.33
CA ALA A 425 -6.37 13.23 -19.72
C ALA A 425 -6.57 14.56 -18.97
N ASP A 426 -7.81 15.02 -18.85
CA ASP A 426 -8.15 16.29 -18.18
C ASP A 426 -9.05 16.04 -16.97
N SER A 427 -8.50 15.34 -15.99
CA SER A 427 -9.22 14.95 -14.75
C SER A 427 -8.33 15.09 -13.53
N ARG A 428 -8.60 16.12 -12.72
CA ARG A 428 -7.92 16.31 -11.43
C ARG A 428 -8.31 15.25 -10.40
N THR A 429 -9.57 14.78 -10.46
CA THR A 429 -10.13 13.85 -9.48
C THR A 429 -9.49 12.47 -9.52
N ASN A 430 -8.94 12.08 -10.67
CA ASN A 430 -8.31 10.77 -10.83
C ASN A 430 -6.81 10.75 -10.46
N MET A 431 -6.14 11.91 -10.38
CA MET A 431 -4.69 11.96 -10.10
C MET A 431 -4.31 11.35 -8.74
N PRO A 432 -5.00 11.68 -7.61
CA PRO A 432 -4.63 11.13 -6.31
C PRO A 432 -5.02 9.67 -6.12
N GLY A 433 -5.94 9.11 -6.88
CA GLY A 433 -6.41 7.73 -6.71
C GLY A 433 -7.44 7.55 -5.59
N THR A 434 -7.73 6.29 -5.28
CA THR A 434 -8.66 5.90 -4.20
C THR A 434 -8.07 6.17 -2.81
N TRP A 435 -8.93 6.20 -1.78
CA TRP A 435 -8.53 6.44 -0.38
C TRP A 435 -7.67 7.68 -0.17
N SER A 436 -7.91 8.74 -0.94
CA SER A 436 -7.28 10.05 -0.81
C SER A 436 -8.20 11.02 -0.06
N VAL A 437 -8.61 10.64 1.17
CA VAL A 437 -9.69 11.30 1.92
C VAL A 437 -9.39 12.75 2.31
N ALA A 438 -8.14 13.08 2.54
CA ALA A 438 -7.72 14.44 2.90
C ALA A 438 -7.27 15.28 1.71
N ALA A 439 -7.19 14.70 0.49
CA ALA A 439 -6.70 15.37 -0.70
C ALA A 439 -7.52 16.62 -1.06
N VAL A 440 -6.80 17.66 -1.47
CA VAL A 440 -7.39 18.89 -2.04
C VAL A 440 -7.27 18.82 -3.55
N LEU A 441 -8.33 18.39 -4.22
CA LEU A 441 -8.33 18.07 -5.66
C LEU A 441 -7.87 19.24 -6.55
N ASP A 442 -8.16 20.49 -6.15
CA ASP A 442 -7.70 21.68 -6.86
C ASP A 442 -6.17 21.84 -6.88
N ARG A 443 -5.46 21.13 -5.99
CA ARG A 443 -4.00 21.08 -5.93
C ARG A 443 -3.38 19.94 -6.74
N CYS A 444 -4.21 19.13 -7.41
CA CYS A 444 -3.79 18.00 -8.22
C CYS A 444 -4.02 18.35 -9.70
N PRO A 445 -3.06 18.93 -10.44
CA PRO A 445 -3.25 19.29 -11.83
C PRO A 445 -3.57 18.04 -12.68
N SER A 446 -4.44 18.22 -13.68
CA SER A 446 -4.69 17.19 -14.68
C SER A 446 -3.44 16.94 -15.54
N LEU A 447 -3.39 15.80 -16.25
CA LEU A 447 -2.27 15.52 -17.16
C LEU A 447 -2.15 16.62 -18.23
N VAL A 448 -3.27 17.09 -18.77
CA VAL A 448 -3.28 18.20 -19.76
C VAL A 448 -2.70 19.48 -19.17
N GLU A 449 -3.07 19.85 -17.95
CA GLU A 449 -2.57 21.05 -17.27
C GLU A 449 -1.06 20.95 -17.03
N GLY A 450 -0.61 19.83 -16.44
CA GLY A 450 0.82 19.62 -16.15
C GLY A 450 1.68 19.62 -17.41
N LEU A 451 1.25 18.92 -18.47
CA LEU A 451 1.99 18.90 -19.73
C LEU A 451 2.01 20.26 -20.42
N LYS A 452 0.91 21.03 -20.39
CA LYS A 452 0.91 22.43 -20.91
C LYS A 452 1.94 23.30 -20.21
N GLU A 453 2.01 23.19 -18.87
CA GLU A 453 3.00 23.95 -18.09
C GLU A 453 4.44 23.54 -18.42
N MET A 454 4.73 22.23 -18.44
CA MET A 454 6.07 21.69 -18.70
C MET A 454 6.58 21.99 -20.11
N THR A 455 5.68 22.06 -21.10
CA THR A 455 6.04 22.27 -22.51
C THR A 455 5.85 23.71 -23.00
N ALA A 456 5.54 24.64 -22.11
CA ALA A 456 5.32 26.05 -22.48
C ALA A 456 6.46 26.63 -23.35
N GLY A 457 6.10 27.14 -24.54
CA GLY A 457 7.05 27.64 -25.51
C GLY A 457 7.87 26.58 -26.29
N LYS A 458 7.63 25.31 -26.08
CA LYS A 458 8.35 24.18 -26.76
C LYS A 458 7.44 23.37 -27.66
N ALA A 459 6.23 23.05 -27.19
CA ALA A 459 5.24 22.24 -27.90
C ALA A 459 3.82 22.76 -27.66
N ASN A 460 2.90 22.42 -28.56
CA ASN A 460 1.47 22.69 -28.40
C ASN A 460 0.78 21.44 -27.87
N ILE A 461 0.11 21.53 -26.74
CA ILE A 461 -0.73 20.46 -26.21
C ILE A 461 -2.15 20.63 -26.74
N LEU A 462 -2.57 19.70 -27.57
CA LEU A 462 -3.94 19.57 -28.08
C LEU A 462 -4.68 18.56 -27.21
N TYR A 463 -5.95 18.81 -26.93
CA TYR A 463 -6.76 17.93 -26.06
C TYR A 463 -8.08 17.55 -26.73
N ALA A 464 -8.48 16.30 -26.56
CA ALA A 464 -9.84 15.83 -26.76
C ALA A 464 -10.18 14.74 -25.75
N LYS A 465 -11.40 14.70 -25.26
CA LYS A 465 -11.86 13.65 -24.34
C LYS A 465 -11.92 12.27 -25.00
N GLY A 466 -12.40 12.21 -26.23
CA GLY A 466 -12.43 11.03 -27.09
C GLY A 466 -13.46 9.96 -26.75
N SER A 467 -13.74 9.74 -25.46
CA SER A 467 -14.78 8.84 -24.97
C SER A 467 -15.21 9.20 -23.56
N ASN A 468 -16.29 8.61 -23.08
CA ASN A 468 -16.58 8.53 -21.66
C ASN A 468 -15.71 7.44 -21.01
N LEU A 469 -15.76 7.32 -19.70
CA LEU A 469 -15.00 6.29 -18.96
C LEU A 469 -15.48 4.89 -19.31
N ILE A 470 -16.81 4.71 -19.41
CA ILE A 470 -17.44 3.46 -19.75
C ILE A 470 -18.74 3.75 -20.52
N SER A 471 -19.21 2.81 -21.34
CA SER A 471 -20.46 2.94 -22.11
C SER A 471 -21.69 3.01 -21.20
N ASP A 472 -21.75 2.13 -20.19
CA ASP A 472 -22.89 2.03 -19.26
C ASP A 472 -22.90 3.16 -18.22
N ALA A 473 -23.81 4.12 -18.37
CA ALA A 473 -23.98 5.22 -17.42
C ALA A 473 -24.37 4.73 -16.01
N SER A 474 -25.13 3.64 -15.90
CA SER A 474 -25.53 3.09 -14.60
C SER A 474 -24.36 2.46 -13.83
N TYR A 475 -23.30 2.04 -14.54
CA TYR A 475 -22.07 1.62 -13.92
C TYR A 475 -21.35 2.78 -13.22
N GLU A 476 -21.33 3.95 -13.84
CA GLU A 476 -20.71 5.15 -13.25
C GLU A 476 -21.40 5.54 -11.93
N GLU A 477 -22.72 5.40 -11.84
CA GLU A 477 -23.47 5.65 -10.60
C GLU A 477 -23.08 4.68 -9.47
N ARG A 478 -22.76 3.42 -9.79
CA ARG A 478 -22.34 2.40 -8.83
C ARG A 478 -20.87 2.49 -8.45
N ALA A 479 -20.03 3.07 -9.31
CA ALA A 479 -18.58 3.07 -9.16
C ALA A 479 -18.06 4.21 -8.27
N THR A 480 -18.92 4.98 -7.60
CA THR A 480 -18.48 6.10 -6.76
C THR A 480 -18.53 5.73 -5.28
N MET A 481 -17.37 5.64 -4.62
CA MET A 481 -17.25 5.42 -3.18
C MET A 481 -17.46 6.73 -2.40
N PHE A 482 -16.82 7.82 -2.86
CA PHE A 482 -16.83 9.11 -2.19
C PHE A 482 -17.78 10.13 -2.82
N GLY A 483 -18.69 9.68 -3.71
CA GLY A 483 -19.61 10.57 -4.43
C GLY A 483 -18.92 11.52 -5.42
N ARG A 484 -17.71 11.19 -5.86
CA ARG A 484 -16.96 12.00 -6.84
C ARG A 484 -17.62 11.87 -8.21
N SER A 485 -17.83 12.99 -8.89
CA SER A 485 -18.33 12.97 -10.26
C SER A 485 -17.30 12.37 -11.21
N LEU A 486 -17.71 11.43 -12.03
CA LEU A 486 -16.88 10.87 -13.11
C LEU A 486 -16.93 11.72 -14.39
N ASN A 487 -17.59 12.88 -14.34
CA ASN A 487 -17.64 13.89 -15.40
C ASN A 487 -18.08 13.33 -16.76
N ARG A 488 -19.17 12.54 -16.76
CA ARG A 488 -19.75 12.00 -17.99
C ARG A 488 -20.13 13.13 -18.93
N ASP A 489 -19.72 12.99 -20.20
CA ASP A 489 -20.08 13.89 -21.29
C ASP A 489 -21.41 13.43 -21.93
N ASN A 490 -22.30 14.36 -22.22
CA ASN A 490 -23.60 14.07 -22.80
C ASN A 490 -23.59 13.96 -24.33
N ARG A 491 -22.45 14.24 -24.96
CA ARG A 491 -22.24 14.02 -26.41
C ARG A 491 -22.25 12.52 -26.70
N THR A 492 -22.60 12.18 -27.93
CA THR A 492 -22.56 10.78 -28.38
C THR A 492 -21.11 10.29 -28.47
N ASP A 493 -20.89 8.97 -28.35
CA ASP A 493 -19.57 8.36 -28.52
C ASP A 493 -18.96 8.70 -29.89
N GLU A 494 -19.78 8.78 -30.95
CA GLU A 494 -19.34 9.20 -32.27
C GLU A 494 -18.85 10.65 -32.32
N GLN A 495 -19.53 11.57 -31.63
CA GLN A 495 -19.11 12.97 -31.54
C GLN A 495 -17.78 13.12 -30.81
N LEU A 496 -17.63 12.41 -29.69
CA LEU A 496 -16.39 12.42 -28.91
C LEU A 496 -15.22 11.81 -29.72
N LEU A 497 -15.47 10.70 -30.40
CA LEU A 497 -14.47 10.03 -31.23
C LEU A 497 -14.06 10.92 -32.42
N ASN A 498 -14.99 11.56 -33.12
CA ASN A 498 -14.68 12.43 -34.27
C ASN A 498 -13.86 13.66 -33.87
N GLU A 499 -14.12 14.26 -32.70
CA GLU A 499 -13.30 15.31 -32.13
C GLU A 499 -11.86 14.78 -31.87
N ALA A 500 -11.72 13.62 -31.23
CA ALA A 500 -10.45 13.01 -30.95
C ALA A 500 -9.62 12.72 -32.20
N LEU A 501 -10.26 12.17 -33.24
CA LEU A 501 -9.59 11.91 -34.52
C LEU A 501 -9.17 13.21 -35.24
N THR A 502 -9.96 14.28 -35.10
CA THR A 502 -9.60 15.61 -35.62
C THR A 502 -8.33 16.12 -34.94
N VAL A 503 -8.27 16.05 -33.59
CA VAL A 503 -7.10 16.46 -32.81
C VAL A 503 -5.89 15.55 -33.10
N ALA A 504 -6.09 14.22 -33.18
CA ALA A 504 -5.05 13.26 -33.51
C ALA A 504 -4.39 13.54 -34.86
N ASN A 505 -5.18 13.84 -35.90
CA ASN A 505 -4.67 14.14 -37.24
C ASN A 505 -3.83 15.44 -37.31
N GLN A 506 -4.07 16.38 -36.39
CA GLN A 506 -3.31 17.63 -36.27
C GLN A 506 -2.02 17.47 -35.46
N SER A 507 -1.76 16.30 -34.87
CA SER A 507 -0.63 16.07 -33.97
C SER A 507 0.50 15.28 -34.64
N ASP A 508 1.69 15.38 -34.04
CA ASP A 508 2.87 14.59 -34.39
C ASP A 508 2.95 13.28 -33.59
N ILE A 509 2.43 13.29 -32.37
CA ILE A 509 2.37 12.14 -31.45
C ILE A 509 1.11 12.21 -30.59
N ILE A 510 0.60 11.05 -30.20
CA ILE A 510 -0.61 10.91 -29.37
C ILE A 510 -0.24 10.30 -28.03
N ILE A 511 -0.63 10.94 -26.94
CA ILE A 511 -0.66 10.41 -25.58
C ILE A 511 -2.11 10.00 -25.31
N ALA A 512 -2.37 8.69 -25.26
CA ALA A 512 -3.67 8.13 -24.94
C ALA A 512 -3.76 7.89 -23.42
N ALA A 513 -4.48 8.74 -22.69
CA ALA A 513 -4.67 8.65 -21.24
C ALA A 513 -5.92 7.83 -20.92
N LEU A 514 -5.76 6.54 -20.73
CA LEU A 514 -6.83 5.55 -20.65
C LEU A 514 -6.68 4.62 -19.45
N GLY A 515 -7.73 3.87 -19.13
CA GLY A 515 -7.75 2.86 -18.09
C GLY A 515 -8.92 3.00 -17.14
N GLU A 516 -8.69 2.79 -15.85
CA GLU A 516 -9.68 2.94 -14.78
C GLU A 516 -9.75 4.38 -14.27
N SER A 517 -10.92 4.81 -13.81
CA SER A 517 -11.01 5.95 -12.89
C SER A 517 -10.58 5.51 -11.49
N SER A 518 -10.23 6.48 -10.63
CA SER A 518 -9.91 6.23 -9.23
C SER A 518 -11.02 5.51 -8.47
N GLU A 519 -12.27 5.75 -8.85
CA GLU A 519 -13.45 5.16 -8.22
C GLU A 519 -13.76 3.72 -8.72
N MET A 520 -13.08 3.24 -9.75
CA MET A 520 -13.20 1.85 -10.23
C MET A 520 -12.32 0.86 -9.47
N SER A 521 -11.49 1.33 -8.56
CA SER A 521 -10.66 0.54 -7.64
C SER A 521 -10.80 1.06 -6.22
N GLY A 522 -10.28 0.31 -5.24
CA GLY A 522 -10.48 0.55 -3.82
C GLY A 522 -11.60 -0.28 -3.24
N GLU A 523 -12.08 0.11 -2.07
CA GLU A 523 -13.13 -0.60 -1.34
C GLU A 523 -14.45 -0.61 -2.11
N SER A 524 -15.18 -1.71 -2.02
CA SER A 524 -16.46 -1.94 -2.70
C SER A 524 -16.42 -1.86 -4.24
N SER A 525 -15.21 -2.02 -4.84
CA SER A 525 -14.97 -1.85 -6.28
C SER A 525 -14.39 -3.11 -6.94
N SER A 526 -14.96 -4.28 -6.62
CA SER A 526 -14.59 -5.54 -7.28
C SER A 526 -15.09 -5.57 -8.73
N ARG A 527 -14.25 -6.03 -9.66
CA ARG A 527 -14.54 -6.12 -11.10
C ARG A 527 -14.33 -7.54 -11.61
N THR A 528 -15.23 -8.00 -12.47
CA THR A 528 -15.10 -9.30 -13.17
C THR A 528 -14.41 -9.16 -14.54
N ASP A 529 -14.59 -8.02 -15.21
CA ASP A 529 -13.89 -7.67 -16.45
C ASP A 529 -12.70 -6.77 -16.11
N LEU A 530 -11.50 -7.24 -16.43
CA LEU A 530 -10.23 -6.54 -16.19
C LEU A 530 -9.63 -5.92 -17.46
N ASN A 531 -10.40 -5.80 -18.53
CA ASN A 531 -9.97 -5.05 -19.71
C ASN A 531 -10.07 -3.53 -19.46
N ILE A 532 -9.35 -2.76 -20.28
CA ILE A 532 -9.65 -1.33 -20.44
C ILE A 532 -11.12 -1.23 -20.90
N PRO A 533 -11.93 -0.32 -20.33
CA PRO A 533 -13.34 -0.20 -20.69
C PRO A 533 -13.57 -0.09 -22.20
N ASP A 534 -14.63 -0.69 -22.68
CA ASP A 534 -14.96 -0.92 -24.09
C ASP A 534 -14.86 0.33 -24.99
N VAL A 535 -15.46 1.45 -24.56
CA VAL A 535 -15.45 2.72 -25.32
C VAL A 535 -14.02 3.31 -25.42
N GLN A 536 -13.21 3.12 -24.39
CA GLN A 536 -11.81 3.55 -24.38
C GLN A 536 -10.96 2.65 -25.26
N GLN A 537 -11.19 1.35 -25.23
CA GLN A 537 -10.49 0.40 -26.11
C GLN A 537 -10.83 0.66 -27.59
N ASN A 538 -12.10 1.00 -27.88
CA ASN A 538 -12.50 1.42 -29.22
C ASN A 538 -11.78 2.71 -29.64
N LEU A 539 -11.73 3.71 -28.77
CA LEU A 539 -10.98 4.95 -29.03
C LEU A 539 -9.51 4.65 -29.35
N LEU A 540 -8.86 3.81 -28.57
CA LEU A 540 -7.46 3.43 -28.78
C LEU A 540 -7.24 2.76 -30.14
N LYS A 541 -8.15 1.86 -30.54
CA LYS A 541 -8.12 1.21 -31.85
C LYS A 541 -8.22 2.22 -33.01
N GLU A 542 -9.12 3.20 -32.90
CA GLU A 542 -9.28 4.24 -33.93
C GLU A 542 -8.09 5.22 -33.95
N LEU A 543 -7.50 5.56 -32.80
CA LEU A 543 -6.29 6.38 -32.74
C LEU A 543 -5.11 5.69 -33.45
N LEU A 544 -4.92 4.40 -33.27
CA LEU A 544 -3.86 3.64 -33.96
C LEU A 544 -4.03 3.64 -35.49
N LYS A 545 -5.28 3.66 -36.01
CA LYS A 545 -5.55 3.72 -37.46
C LYS A 545 -5.13 5.04 -38.10
N THR A 546 -4.92 6.10 -37.34
CA THR A 546 -4.39 7.37 -37.85
C THR A 546 -2.97 7.27 -38.37
N GLY A 547 -2.24 6.20 -38.01
CA GLY A 547 -0.83 6.02 -38.33
C GLY A 547 0.12 6.91 -37.57
N LYS A 548 -0.38 7.68 -36.60
CA LYS A 548 0.45 8.48 -35.69
C LYS A 548 1.03 7.60 -34.60
N PRO A 549 2.24 7.89 -34.09
CA PRO A 549 2.78 7.21 -32.91
C PRO A 549 1.86 7.41 -31.69
N VAL A 550 1.50 6.33 -31.00
CA VAL A 550 0.62 6.34 -29.83
C VAL A 550 1.37 5.83 -28.61
N VAL A 551 1.38 6.61 -27.53
CA VAL A 551 1.82 6.19 -26.20
C VAL A 551 0.58 5.99 -25.35
N LEU A 552 0.36 4.77 -24.84
CA LEU A 552 -0.66 4.51 -23.84
C LEU A 552 -0.11 4.87 -22.45
N VAL A 553 -0.66 5.93 -21.86
CA VAL A 553 -0.48 6.27 -20.44
C VAL A 553 -1.64 5.62 -19.70
N LEU A 554 -1.34 4.49 -19.03
CA LEU A 554 -2.32 3.63 -18.41
C LEU A 554 -2.55 4.02 -16.95
N PHE A 555 -3.77 4.46 -16.64
CA PHE A 555 -4.23 4.69 -15.26
C PHE A 555 -4.97 3.45 -14.77
N THR A 556 -4.56 2.91 -13.63
CA THR A 556 -5.24 1.74 -13.04
C THR A 556 -4.90 1.58 -11.55
N GLY A 557 -5.81 1.00 -10.79
CA GLY A 557 -5.58 0.60 -9.39
C GLY A 557 -5.29 -0.90 -9.23
N ARG A 558 -5.14 -1.64 -10.34
CA ARG A 558 -4.97 -3.11 -10.35
C ARG A 558 -4.30 -3.60 -11.63
N PRO A 559 -3.75 -4.83 -11.67
CA PRO A 559 -3.39 -5.48 -12.93
C PRO A 559 -4.60 -5.66 -13.84
N LEU A 560 -4.48 -5.19 -15.12
CA LEU A 560 -5.47 -5.37 -16.16
C LEU A 560 -5.04 -6.46 -17.14
N THR A 561 -5.99 -6.99 -17.94
CA THR A 561 -5.74 -7.86 -19.07
C THR A 561 -5.42 -7.02 -20.31
N LEU A 562 -4.14 -6.89 -20.64
CA LEU A 562 -3.64 -5.98 -21.69
C LEU A 562 -3.12 -6.74 -22.93
N THR A 563 -3.63 -7.94 -23.20
CA THR A 563 -3.11 -8.79 -24.27
C THR A 563 -3.20 -8.13 -25.64
N TRP A 564 -4.33 -7.49 -25.96
CA TRP A 564 -4.48 -6.77 -27.22
C TRP A 564 -3.59 -5.53 -27.28
N GLU A 565 -3.49 -4.77 -26.20
CA GLU A 565 -2.66 -3.55 -26.10
C GLU A 565 -1.18 -3.90 -26.25
N GLN A 566 -0.73 -5.00 -25.64
CA GLN A 566 0.65 -5.50 -25.77
C GLN A 566 1.01 -5.84 -27.22
N GLU A 567 0.05 -6.35 -28.01
CA GLU A 567 0.31 -6.69 -29.41
C GLU A 567 0.34 -5.45 -30.32
N HIS A 568 -0.51 -4.45 -30.07
CA HIS A 568 -0.81 -3.39 -31.04
C HIS A 568 -0.26 -2.00 -30.67
N VAL A 569 -0.10 -1.69 -29.38
CA VAL A 569 0.36 -0.36 -28.94
C VAL A 569 1.89 -0.35 -28.86
N PRO A 570 2.59 0.61 -29.47
CA PRO A 570 4.04 0.61 -29.48
C PRO A 570 4.69 0.97 -28.14
N ALA A 571 4.05 1.79 -27.30
CA ALA A 571 4.57 2.10 -25.98
C ALA A 571 3.44 2.15 -24.93
N ILE A 572 3.68 1.53 -23.77
CA ILE A 572 2.74 1.45 -22.65
C ILE A 572 3.49 1.83 -21.37
N LEU A 573 3.09 2.96 -20.78
CA LEU A 573 3.57 3.44 -19.49
C LEU A 573 2.44 3.31 -18.48
N ASN A 574 2.57 2.38 -17.52
CA ASN A 574 1.64 2.23 -16.41
C ASN A 574 1.99 3.23 -15.31
N VAL A 575 1.08 4.15 -15.04
CA VAL A 575 1.29 5.26 -14.10
C VAL A 575 0.49 5.11 -12.81
N TRP A 576 -0.28 4.03 -12.68
CA TRP A 576 -1.16 3.81 -11.55
C TRP A 576 -2.10 5.00 -11.34
N PHE A 577 -2.22 5.48 -10.07
CA PHE A 577 -2.67 6.82 -9.69
C PHE A 577 -1.53 7.45 -8.90
N GLY A 578 -0.85 8.41 -9.52
CA GLY A 578 0.48 8.86 -9.07
C GLY A 578 0.48 9.95 -7.98
N GLY A 579 -0.69 10.37 -7.48
CA GLY A 579 -0.78 11.38 -6.42
C GLY A 579 -0.85 12.82 -6.93
N SER A 580 -0.60 13.77 -6.02
CA SER A 580 -0.78 15.22 -6.29
C SER A 580 0.10 15.74 -7.43
N GLU A 581 1.30 15.20 -7.61
CA GLU A 581 2.28 15.65 -8.59
C GLU A 581 2.38 14.70 -9.81
N ALA A 582 1.40 13.80 -9.97
CA ALA A 582 1.39 12.77 -11.02
C ALA A 582 1.55 13.34 -12.42
N ALA A 583 0.88 14.44 -12.75
CA ALA A 583 0.94 15.06 -14.07
C ALA A 583 2.37 15.45 -14.48
N TYR A 584 3.13 16.03 -13.55
CA TYR A 584 4.52 16.40 -13.77
C TYR A 584 5.44 15.18 -13.83
N ALA A 585 5.22 14.18 -12.95
CA ALA A 585 5.98 12.96 -12.96
C ALA A 585 5.80 12.15 -14.27
N ILE A 586 4.57 12.11 -14.81
CA ILE A 586 4.28 11.51 -16.12
C ILE A 586 5.04 12.23 -17.22
N GLY A 587 5.01 13.59 -17.20
CA GLY A 587 5.80 14.39 -18.14
C GLY A 587 7.31 14.12 -18.02
N ASP A 588 7.84 13.97 -16.80
CA ASP A 588 9.25 13.64 -16.58
C ASP A 588 9.64 12.30 -17.24
N ALA A 589 8.79 11.29 -17.11
CA ALA A 589 9.01 10.01 -17.78
C ALA A 589 8.89 10.14 -19.30
N LEU A 590 7.80 10.72 -19.82
CA LEU A 590 7.56 10.84 -21.26
C LEU A 590 8.68 11.59 -22.01
N PHE A 591 9.23 12.62 -21.37
CA PHE A 591 10.25 13.48 -21.98
C PHE A 591 11.70 13.10 -21.65
N GLY A 592 11.89 12.04 -20.86
CA GLY A 592 13.21 11.54 -20.51
C GLY A 592 13.94 12.35 -19.44
N TYR A 593 13.24 13.17 -18.66
CA TYR A 593 13.83 13.84 -17.49
C TYR A 593 14.08 12.85 -16.35
N VAL A 594 13.28 11.77 -16.32
CA VAL A 594 13.47 10.61 -15.46
C VAL A 594 13.37 9.34 -16.31
N ASN A 595 14.30 8.41 -16.10
CA ASN A 595 14.25 7.09 -16.71
C ASN A 595 13.38 6.18 -15.82
N PRO A 596 12.26 5.61 -16.31
CA PRO A 596 11.45 4.68 -15.54
C PRO A 596 12.27 3.50 -15.01
N GLY A 597 12.10 3.19 -13.73
CA GLY A 597 12.79 2.09 -13.06
C GLY A 597 11.86 1.24 -12.20
N GLY A 598 10.57 1.53 -12.23
CA GLY A 598 9.57 0.80 -11.47
C GLY A 598 9.43 -0.65 -11.94
N LYS A 599 9.19 -1.57 -10.99
CA LYS A 599 9.00 -3.00 -11.24
C LYS A 599 7.67 -3.47 -10.64
N LEU A 600 6.89 -4.25 -11.39
CA LEU A 600 5.59 -4.76 -10.95
C LEU A 600 5.70 -5.60 -9.68
N THR A 601 4.80 -5.39 -8.76
CA THR A 601 4.68 -6.16 -7.51
C THR A 601 3.49 -7.10 -7.52
N MET A 602 2.82 -7.19 -8.67
CA MET A 602 1.74 -8.12 -8.93
C MET A 602 1.75 -8.54 -10.40
N SER A 603 1.58 -9.83 -10.65
CA SER A 603 1.54 -10.42 -12.00
C SER A 603 0.32 -9.93 -12.78
N PHE A 604 0.49 -9.55 -14.05
CA PHE A 604 -0.60 -9.17 -14.96
C PHE A 604 -1.07 -10.40 -15.75
N PRO A 605 -2.34 -10.79 -15.66
CA PRO A 605 -2.86 -11.94 -16.40
C PRO A 605 -3.06 -11.61 -17.87
N LYS A 606 -2.98 -12.64 -18.73
CA LYS A 606 -3.42 -12.56 -20.12
C LYS A 606 -4.94 -12.62 -20.23
N ASN A 607 -5.57 -13.34 -19.32
CA ASN A 607 -6.99 -13.60 -19.29
C ASN A 607 -7.48 -13.73 -17.85
N VAL A 608 -8.68 -13.23 -17.56
CA VAL A 608 -9.33 -13.34 -16.24
C VAL A 608 -9.43 -14.80 -15.78
N GLY A 609 -9.59 -15.75 -16.71
CA GLY A 609 -9.65 -17.19 -16.40
C GLY A 609 -8.38 -17.79 -15.81
N GLN A 610 -7.22 -17.09 -15.87
CA GLN A 610 -5.98 -17.54 -15.22
C GLN A 610 -5.94 -17.26 -13.72
N ILE A 611 -6.84 -16.42 -13.19
CA ILE A 611 -6.84 -15.98 -11.80
C ILE A 611 -7.35 -17.09 -10.86
N PRO A 612 -6.68 -17.32 -9.71
CA PRO A 612 -5.53 -16.60 -9.15
C PRO A 612 -4.22 -16.93 -9.87
N LEU A 613 -3.44 -15.89 -10.21
CA LEU A 613 -2.17 -16.00 -10.92
C LEU A 613 -1.09 -15.24 -10.12
N TYR A 614 -0.01 -15.94 -9.73
CA TYR A 614 1.10 -15.37 -8.98
C TYR A 614 2.38 -16.19 -9.20
N TYR A 615 3.54 -15.54 -9.09
CA TYR A 615 4.82 -16.14 -9.45
C TYR A 615 5.24 -17.29 -8.50
N ALA A 616 4.86 -17.20 -7.21
CA ALA A 616 5.25 -18.13 -6.15
C ALA A 616 4.29 -19.33 -6.04
N HIS A 617 3.75 -19.80 -7.17
CA HIS A 617 2.84 -20.94 -7.17
C HIS A 617 3.57 -22.26 -6.80
N LYS A 618 2.83 -23.24 -6.30
CA LYS A 618 3.37 -24.56 -5.95
C LYS A 618 3.45 -25.46 -7.18
N ASN A 619 4.41 -26.38 -7.17
CA ASN A 619 4.41 -27.49 -8.11
C ASN A 619 3.18 -28.39 -7.89
N THR A 620 2.58 -28.86 -8.99
CA THR A 620 1.59 -29.92 -8.97
C THR A 620 2.27 -31.28 -9.17
N GLY A 621 1.53 -32.37 -9.01
CA GLY A 621 2.03 -33.71 -9.36
C GLY A 621 2.28 -33.90 -10.86
N ARG A 622 1.76 -33.00 -11.71
CA ARG A 622 1.90 -33.05 -13.18
C ARG A 622 2.21 -31.65 -13.73
N PRO A 623 3.37 -31.06 -13.37
CA PRO A 623 3.72 -29.73 -13.82
C PRO A 623 3.94 -29.71 -15.33
N LEU A 624 3.63 -28.58 -15.96
CA LEU A 624 4.01 -28.30 -17.34
C LEU A 624 5.50 -27.89 -17.37
N ALA A 625 6.26 -28.41 -18.32
CA ALA A 625 7.65 -28.00 -18.48
C ALA A 625 7.73 -26.53 -18.92
N GLN A 626 8.71 -25.81 -18.37
CA GLN A 626 8.94 -24.40 -18.72
C GLN A 626 9.05 -24.20 -20.23
N GLY A 627 8.41 -23.17 -20.75
CA GLY A 627 8.40 -22.82 -22.17
C GLY A 627 7.45 -23.68 -23.04
N LYS A 628 6.75 -24.67 -22.46
CA LYS A 628 5.67 -25.37 -23.15
C LYS A 628 4.34 -24.68 -22.91
N TRP A 629 3.56 -24.54 -23.95
CA TRP A 629 2.21 -23.99 -23.84
C TRP A 629 1.19 -25.03 -23.38
N PHE A 630 1.25 -26.24 -23.94
CA PHE A 630 0.28 -27.32 -23.68
C PHE A 630 0.94 -28.70 -23.76
N GLU A 631 0.55 -29.58 -22.85
CA GLU A 631 0.83 -31.00 -22.89
C GLU A 631 -0.34 -31.78 -22.29
N LYS A 632 -0.81 -32.83 -22.92
CA LYS A 632 -1.92 -33.65 -22.43
C LYS A 632 -1.59 -34.26 -21.07
N PHE A 633 -2.55 -34.26 -20.15
CA PHE A 633 -2.41 -34.77 -18.79
C PHE A 633 -1.44 -33.96 -17.87
N ARG A 634 -1.16 -32.72 -18.22
CA ARG A 634 -0.45 -31.76 -17.39
C ARG A 634 -1.39 -30.68 -16.84
N SER A 635 -0.92 -29.92 -15.84
CA SER A 635 -1.65 -28.78 -15.29
C SER A 635 -1.51 -27.58 -16.24
N ASN A 636 -2.46 -27.44 -17.15
CA ASN A 636 -2.52 -26.34 -18.12
C ASN A 636 -3.96 -26.07 -18.59
N TYR A 637 -4.16 -24.93 -19.22
CA TYR A 637 -5.41 -24.55 -19.88
C TYR A 637 -5.40 -25.03 -21.35
N LEU A 638 -6.58 -25.05 -21.99
CA LEU A 638 -6.71 -25.41 -23.40
C LEU A 638 -6.48 -24.23 -24.35
N ASP A 639 -6.70 -23.01 -23.89
CA ASP A 639 -6.88 -21.80 -24.69
C ASP A 639 -5.93 -20.66 -24.32
N VAL A 640 -5.19 -20.77 -23.22
CA VAL A 640 -4.16 -19.82 -22.78
C VAL A 640 -3.02 -20.58 -22.11
N ASP A 641 -1.78 -20.11 -22.22
CA ASP A 641 -0.67 -20.69 -21.48
C ASP A 641 -0.71 -20.33 -19.98
N ASN A 642 0.15 -20.95 -19.17
CA ASN A 642 0.19 -20.72 -17.72
C ASN A 642 0.92 -19.44 -17.32
N GLU A 643 1.65 -18.80 -18.26
CA GLU A 643 2.50 -17.65 -17.97
C GLU A 643 1.67 -16.35 -17.89
N PRO A 644 2.03 -15.42 -17.00
CA PRO A 644 1.45 -14.09 -17.01
C PRO A 644 1.82 -13.31 -18.28
N LEU A 645 1.06 -12.28 -18.59
CA LEU A 645 1.42 -11.31 -19.62
C LEU A 645 2.70 -10.57 -19.20
N TYR A 646 2.67 -9.99 -17.99
CA TYR A 646 3.84 -9.41 -17.34
C TYR A 646 4.06 -10.09 -15.97
N PRO A 647 5.24 -10.67 -15.74
CA PRO A 647 5.52 -11.37 -14.51
C PRO A 647 5.80 -10.39 -13.34
N PHE A 648 5.70 -10.89 -12.12
CA PHE A 648 6.18 -10.19 -10.93
C PHE A 648 7.63 -9.73 -11.11
N GLY A 649 7.92 -8.51 -10.69
CA GLY A 649 9.23 -7.88 -10.84
C GLY A 649 9.52 -7.28 -12.22
N TYR A 650 8.58 -7.39 -13.19
CA TYR A 650 8.78 -6.87 -14.54
C TYR A 650 8.67 -5.35 -14.60
N GLY A 651 9.51 -4.75 -15.44
CA GLY A 651 9.49 -3.34 -15.82
C GLY A 651 10.69 -3.04 -16.68
N LEU A 652 10.45 -2.34 -17.81
CA LEU A 652 11.50 -1.88 -18.72
C LEU A 652 12.11 -0.56 -18.25
N SER A 653 13.22 -0.20 -18.86
CA SER A 653 13.93 1.07 -18.68
C SER A 653 14.28 1.63 -20.04
N TYR A 654 14.68 2.89 -20.14
CA TYR A 654 15.25 3.48 -21.36
C TYR A 654 16.66 2.97 -21.64
N THR A 655 17.21 2.20 -20.71
CA THR A 655 18.49 1.49 -20.87
C THR A 655 18.30 -0.02 -20.77
N THR A 656 19.36 -0.77 -20.98
CA THR A 656 19.37 -2.23 -20.86
C THR A 656 20.41 -2.68 -19.87
N PHE A 657 20.13 -3.77 -19.16
CA PHE A 657 21.04 -4.35 -18.18
C PHE A 657 21.37 -5.80 -18.56
N SER A 658 22.62 -6.18 -18.41
CA SER A 658 23.07 -7.58 -18.55
C SER A 658 23.49 -8.15 -17.21
N TYR A 659 23.19 -9.42 -17.01
CA TYR A 659 23.52 -10.18 -15.82
C TYR A 659 24.57 -11.24 -16.14
N GLY A 660 25.69 -11.24 -15.41
CA GLY A 660 26.68 -12.32 -15.43
C GLY A 660 26.14 -13.61 -14.81
N ASP A 661 26.99 -14.63 -14.76
CA ASP A 661 26.65 -15.85 -14.04
C ASP A 661 26.74 -15.63 -12.52
N ILE A 662 25.99 -16.43 -11.76
CA ILE A 662 25.99 -16.36 -10.29
C ILE A 662 27.24 -17.06 -9.76
N ASP A 663 28.02 -16.35 -8.97
CA ASP A 663 29.14 -16.89 -8.21
C ASP A 663 28.71 -17.16 -6.76
N LEU A 664 28.82 -18.41 -6.32
CA LEU A 664 28.53 -18.81 -4.94
C LEU A 664 29.84 -18.97 -4.17
N SER A 665 29.97 -18.28 -3.03
CA SER A 665 31.16 -18.38 -2.17
C SER A 665 31.41 -19.81 -1.69
N ARG A 666 30.40 -20.66 -1.64
CA ARG A 666 30.45 -22.09 -1.37
C ARG A 666 29.19 -22.79 -1.89
N SER A 667 29.28 -24.08 -2.20
CA SER A 667 28.17 -24.89 -2.68
C SER A 667 27.42 -25.64 -1.56
N THR A 668 27.85 -25.50 -0.31
CA THR A 668 27.24 -26.20 0.84
C THR A 668 27.32 -25.32 2.08
N ILE A 669 26.24 -25.26 2.84
CA ILE A 669 26.16 -24.65 4.17
C ILE A 669 25.55 -25.64 5.16
N ASP A 670 25.77 -25.45 6.44
CA ASP A 670 25.06 -26.13 7.54
C ASP A 670 24.06 -25.15 8.18
N MET A 671 23.35 -25.62 9.22
CA MET A 671 22.31 -24.86 9.93
C MET A 671 22.82 -23.59 10.65
N THR A 672 24.13 -23.34 10.69
CA THR A 672 24.78 -22.18 11.31
C THR A 672 25.62 -21.37 10.34
N GLY A 673 25.75 -21.87 9.12
CA GLY A 673 26.59 -21.28 8.08
C GLY A 673 25.84 -20.28 7.20
N GLU A 674 26.60 -19.50 6.46
CA GLU A 674 26.09 -18.60 5.43
C GLU A 674 26.87 -18.77 4.13
N LEU A 675 26.24 -18.46 3.00
CA LEU A 675 26.91 -18.29 1.72
C LEU A 675 26.60 -16.91 1.13
N THR A 676 27.47 -16.45 0.25
CA THR A 676 27.21 -15.26 -0.56
C THR A 676 26.96 -15.68 -2.00
N ALA A 677 25.85 -15.24 -2.58
CA ALA A 677 25.57 -15.28 -4.00
C ALA A 677 25.90 -13.91 -4.60
N ALA A 678 26.77 -13.86 -5.59
CA ALA A 678 27.18 -12.63 -6.25
C ALA A 678 26.87 -12.69 -7.75
N VAL A 679 26.45 -11.55 -8.31
CA VAL A 679 26.22 -11.41 -9.75
C VAL A 679 26.73 -10.05 -10.21
N MET A 680 27.39 -10.02 -11.37
CA MET A 680 27.75 -8.75 -12.00
C MET A 680 26.61 -8.24 -12.85
N VAL A 681 26.18 -7.00 -12.61
CA VAL A 681 25.17 -6.30 -13.40
C VAL A 681 25.83 -5.15 -14.12
N THR A 682 25.60 -5.03 -15.43
CA THR A 682 26.17 -3.99 -16.28
C THR A 682 25.07 -3.25 -17.02
N ASN A 683 25.11 -1.93 -17.00
CA ASN A 683 24.30 -1.10 -17.89
C ASN A 683 24.89 -1.14 -19.30
N THR A 684 24.22 -1.83 -20.21
CA THR A 684 24.66 -2.04 -21.61
C THR A 684 24.06 -1.05 -22.59
N GLY A 685 23.15 -0.19 -22.13
CA GLY A 685 22.51 0.82 -22.95
C GLY A 685 23.19 2.18 -22.90
N THR A 686 22.47 3.20 -23.36
CA THR A 686 22.98 4.58 -23.54
C THR A 686 22.45 5.60 -22.51
N TRP A 687 21.50 5.16 -21.65
CA TRP A 687 20.91 5.98 -20.61
C TRP A 687 21.39 5.55 -19.21
N PRO A 688 21.61 6.49 -18.29
CA PRO A 688 21.74 6.14 -16.89
C PRO A 688 20.41 5.58 -16.36
N GLY A 689 20.46 4.61 -15.46
CA GLY A 689 19.22 4.02 -14.96
C GLY A 689 19.37 3.18 -13.70
N SER A 690 18.25 3.01 -13.02
CA SER A 690 18.13 2.12 -11.87
C SER A 690 17.68 0.73 -12.32
N GLU A 691 18.24 -0.29 -11.68
CA GLU A 691 17.82 -1.68 -11.81
C GLU A 691 17.51 -2.27 -10.43
N VAL A 692 16.47 -3.10 -10.35
CA VAL A 692 16.13 -3.86 -9.15
C VAL A 692 16.59 -5.29 -9.35
N VAL A 693 17.70 -5.63 -8.73
CA VAL A 693 18.26 -6.98 -8.76
C VAL A 693 17.54 -7.85 -7.74
N GLN A 694 16.81 -8.86 -8.20
CA GLN A 694 15.92 -9.67 -7.39
C GLN A 694 16.51 -11.04 -7.14
N LEU A 695 16.51 -11.47 -5.86
CA LEU A 695 16.96 -12.79 -5.42
C LEU A 695 15.75 -13.66 -5.10
N TYR A 696 15.67 -14.79 -5.79
CA TYR A 696 14.70 -15.83 -5.49
C TYR A 696 15.39 -17.12 -5.05
N ILE A 697 14.72 -17.89 -4.21
CA ILE A 697 15.19 -19.21 -3.77
C ILE A 697 14.08 -20.25 -4.03
N ARG A 698 14.48 -21.40 -4.53
CA ARG A 698 13.68 -22.61 -4.64
C ARG A 698 14.20 -23.68 -3.71
N ASP A 699 13.33 -24.22 -2.92
CA ASP A 699 13.54 -25.48 -2.17
C ASP A 699 12.98 -26.62 -3.02
N PHE A 700 13.82 -27.61 -3.37
CA PHE A 700 13.38 -28.71 -4.22
C PHE A 700 12.58 -29.77 -3.48
N VAL A 701 12.89 -29.99 -2.19
CA VAL A 701 12.32 -31.09 -1.40
C VAL A 701 12.09 -30.65 0.04
N GLY A 702 10.85 -30.36 0.38
CA GLY A 702 10.42 -30.09 1.75
C GLY A 702 9.41 -31.10 2.25
N SER A 703 9.17 -31.13 3.56
CA SER A 703 8.12 -31.96 4.18
C SER A 703 6.70 -31.58 3.77
N THR A 704 6.56 -30.38 3.16
CA THR A 704 5.34 -29.90 2.47
C THR A 704 5.68 -29.41 1.08
N THR A 705 4.72 -29.37 0.14
CA THR A 705 4.95 -28.87 -1.22
C THR A 705 5.40 -27.41 -1.17
N ARG A 706 6.60 -27.16 -1.71
CA ARG A 706 7.21 -25.82 -1.74
C ARG A 706 6.86 -25.05 -3.02
N PRO A 707 6.84 -23.71 -2.98
CA PRO A 707 6.71 -22.86 -4.16
C PRO A 707 7.84 -23.12 -5.17
N VAL A 708 7.57 -22.87 -6.45
CA VAL A 708 8.59 -22.98 -7.51
C VAL A 708 9.73 -21.97 -7.33
N LYS A 709 9.48 -20.87 -6.64
CA LYS A 709 10.44 -19.85 -6.18
C LYS A 709 9.78 -18.92 -5.18
N GLU A 710 10.57 -18.30 -4.33
CA GLU A 710 10.15 -17.29 -3.36
C GLU A 710 11.16 -16.14 -3.37
N LEU A 711 10.71 -14.90 -3.41
CA LEU A 711 11.57 -13.72 -3.23
C LEU A 711 12.17 -13.75 -1.81
N LYS A 712 13.48 -13.62 -1.72
CA LYS A 712 14.21 -13.63 -0.45
C LYS A 712 15.16 -12.45 -0.29
N GLY A 713 15.24 -11.58 -1.31
CA GLY A 713 16.02 -10.36 -1.25
C GLY A 713 15.96 -9.57 -2.54
N PHE A 714 16.31 -8.31 -2.46
CA PHE A 714 16.51 -7.44 -3.63
C PHE A 714 17.46 -6.30 -3.29
N GLN A 715 18.07 -5.72 -4.33
CA GLN A 715 18.84 -4.48 -4.22
C GLN A 715 18.53 -3.59 -5.42
N LYS A 716 18.19 -2.32 -5.16
CA LYS A 716 18.06 -1.29 -6.18
C LYS A 716 19.39 -0.60 -6.37
N ILE A 717 19.95 -0.68 -7.56
CA ILE A 717 21.25 -0.10 -7.92
C ILE A 717 21.05 0.94 -9.04
N PHE A 718 21.94 1.92 -9.11
CA PHE A 718 21.95 2.92 -10.18
C PHE A 718 23.27 2.81 -10.95
N LEU A 719 23.20 2.69 -12.28
CA LEU A 719 24.36 2.52 -13.14
C LEU A 719 24.37 3.53 -14.28
N GLU A 720 25.50 4.18 -14.46
CA GLU A 720 25.80 4.96 -15.66
C GLU A 720 26.01 4.04 -16.90
N PRO A 721 25.85 4.55 -18.13
CA PRO A 721 26.13 3.77 -19.33
C PRO A 721 27.51 3.12 -19.30
N GLY A 722 27.58 1.80 -19.51
CA GLY A 722 28.80 1.01 -19.46
C GLY A 722 29.32 0.68 -18.06
N GLN A 723 28.71 1.20 -17.02
CA GLN A 723 29.08 0.89 -15.62
C GLN A 723 28.64 -0.52 -15.25
N SER A 724 29.45 -1.19 -14.43
CA SER A 724 29.15 -2.51 -13.85
C SER A 724 29.25 -2.46 -12.33
N GLU A 725 28.41 -3.22 -11.65
CA GLU A 725 28.43 -3.42 -10.20
C GLU A 725 28.27 -4.90 -9.86
N ILE A 726 28.97 -5.37 -8.80
CA ILE A 726 28.80 -6.72 -8.28
C ILE A 726 27.80 -6.65 -7.11
N VAL A 727 26.60 -7.13 -7.35
CA VAL A 727 25.53 -7.25 -6.35
C VAL A 727 25.72 -8.54 -5.57
N ARG A 728 25.64 -8.47 -4.24
CA ARG A 728 25.88 -9.60 -3.33
C ARG A 728 24.71 -9.79 -2.39
N PHE A 729 24.25 -11.03 -2.29
CA PHE A 729 23.25 -11.46 -1.34
C PHE A 729 23.84 -12.49 -0.37
N LYS A 730 23.63 -12.27 0.92
CA LYS A 730 23.90 -13.29 1.94
C LYS A 730 22.71 -14.22 2.04
N ILE A 731 22.96 -15.51 2.07
CA ILE A 731 21.95 -16.56 2.23
C ILE A 731 22.31 -17.35 3.46
N ALA A 732 21.40 -17.38 4.43
CA ALA A 732 21.52 -18.08 5.70
C ALA A 732 20.30 -18.99 5.91
N PRO A 733 20.36 -20.00 6.77
CA PRO A 733 19.26 -20.94 7.02
C PRO A 733 17.94 -20.27 7.43
N GLU A 734 18.00 -19.11 8.09
CA GLU A 734 16.83 -18.31 8.46
C GLU A 734 15.98 -17.92 7.25
N MET A 735 16.61 -17.63 6.12
CA MET A 735 15.91 -17.26 4.87
C MET A 735 15.23 -18.47 4.20
N LEU A 736 15.63 -19.68 4.57
CA LEU A 736 15.12 -20.94 4.02
C LEU A 736 13.97 -21.51 4.85
N ARG A 737 13.65 -20.88 5.99
CA ARG A 737 12.59 -21.34 6.88
C ARG A 737 11.22 -21.19 6.25
N TYR A 738 10.35 -22.14 6.62
CA TYR A 738 8.94 -22.15 6.30
C TYR A 738 8.14 -22.87 7.37
N TYR A 739 6.84 -22.62 7.45
CA TYR A 739 5.95 -23.36 8.35
C TYR A 739 5.59 -24.70 7.72
N ASN A 740 5.98 -25.80 8.42
CA ASN A 740 5.66 -27.16 8.03
C ASN A 740 4.19 -27.52 8.34
N TYR A 741 3.81 -28.80 8.17
CA TYR A 741 2.45 -29.26 8.44
C TYR A 741 2.01 -29.04 9.90
N ASP A 742 2.94 -29.17 10.85
CA ASP A 742 2.70 -28.98 12.29
C ASP A 742 2.81 -27.52 12.73
N LEU A 743 2.87 -26.57 11.79
CA LEU A 743 3.03 -25.14 12.04
C LEU A 743 4.32 -24.79 12.80
N GLN A 744 5.36 -25.57 12.62
CA GLN A 744 6.69 -25.26 13.13
C GLN A 744 7.49 -24.53 12.04
N LEU A 745 8.18 -23.46 12.42
CA LEU A 745 9.04 -22.69 11.52
C LEU A 745 10.41 -23.39 11.42
N VAL A 746 10.64 -24.10 10.30
CA VAL A 746 11.81 -24.96 10.09
C VAL A 746 12.56 -24.63 8.81
N ALA A 747 13.88 -24.85 8.81
CA ALA A 747 14.68 -25.04 7.61
C ALA A 747 15.03 -26.53 7.54
N GLU A 748 14.86 -27.16 6.39
CA GLU A 748 15.12 -28.59 6.21
C GLU A 748 16.36 -28.81 5.33
N PRO A 749 17.24 -29.80 5.65
CA PRO A 749 18.36 -30.14 4.80
C PRO A 749 17.90 -30.58 3.41
N GLY A 750 18.61 -30.12 2.37
CA GLY A 750 18.21 -30.42 1.00
C GLY A 750 19.01 -29.63 -0.04
N GLU A 751 18.65 -29.85 -1.30
CA GLU A 751 19.14 -29.08 -2.44
C GLU A 751 18.26 -27.86 -2.68
N PHE A 752 18.91 -26.73 -2.89
CA PHE A 752 18.27 -25.44 -3.17
C PHE A 752 18.80 -24.83 -4.48
N GLU A 753 17.98 -24.00 -5.11
CA GLU A 753 18.38 -23.19 -6.26
C GLU A 753 18.26 -21.70 -5.91
N VAL A 754 19.37 -21.00 -6.11
CA VAL A 754 19.41 -19.53 -6.08
C VAL A 754 19.14 -19.03 -7.48
N MET A 755 18.24 -18.07 -7.61
CA MET A 755 17.92 -17.42 -8.86
C MET A 755 18.07 -15.91 -8.69
N ILE A 756 18.84 -15.25 -9.57
CA ILE A 756 19.01 -13.78 -9.53
C ILE A 756 18.72 -13.22 -10.91
N GLY A 757 17.92 -12.15 -10.97
CA GLY A 757 17.57 -11.53 -12.23
C GLY A 757 16.74 -10.26 -12.10
N THR A 758 16.22 -9.80 -13.21
CA THR A 758 15.45 -8.55 -13.35
C THR A 758 13.97 -8.69 -12.99
N ASN A 759 13.44 -9.92 -13.01
CA ASN A 759 12.05 -10.26 -12.65
C ASN A 759 11.93 -11.75 -12.34
N SER A 760 10.77 -12.23 -11.95
CA SER A 760 10.55 -13.64 -11.56
C SER A 760 10.69 -14.66 -12.70
N ARG A 761 10.68 -14.22 -13.95
CA ARG A 761 10.86 -15.08 -15.14
C ARG A 761 12.29 -15.06 -15.66
N ASP A 762 12.88 -13.88 -15.80
CA ASP A 762 14.18 -13.65 -16.43
C ASP A 762 15.29 -13.66 -15.37
N VAL A 763 15.78 -14.86 -15.03
CA VAL A 763 16.75 -15.11 -13.95
C VAL A 763 17.90 -15.98 -14.43
N LYS A 764 19.09 -15.81 -13.84
CA LYS A 764 20.18 -16.78 -13.80
C LYS A 764 19.98 -17.69 -12.59
N SER A 765 20.55 -18.90 -12.62
CA SER A 765 20.45 -19.82 -11.48
C SER A 765 21.76 -20.52 -11.13
N ALA A 766 21.89 -20.89 -9.85
CA ALA A 766 22.97 -21.70 -9.31
C ALA A 766 22.43 -22.56 -8.14
N ARG A 767 23.07 -23.70 -7.86
CA ARG A 767 22.61 -24.65 -6.83
C ARG A 767 23.53 -24.69 -5.63
N PHE A 768 22.93 -24.91 -4.45
CA PHE A 768 23.66 -25.17 -3.21
C PHE A 768 22.89 -26.20 -2.36
N THR A 769 23.57 -26.74 -1.34
CA THR A 769 23.02 -27.73 -0.43
C THR A 769 23.04 -27.21 1.01
N LEU A 770 21.93 -27.30 1.73
CA LEU A 770 21.87 -27.19 3.19
C LEU A 770 22.03 -28.59 3.80
N LYS A 771 22.96 -28.76 4.78
CA LYS A 771 23.21 -30.01 5.50
C LYS A 771 22.67 -29.99 6.91
#